data_c028302e89bb8c3905c74e6aa910013c
#
_entry.id   c028302e89bb8c3905c74e6aa910013c
#
_cell.length_a   1.000
_cell.length_b   1.000
_cell.length_c   1.000
_cell.angle_alpha   90.00
_cell.angle_beta   90.00
_cell.angle_gamma   90.00
#
_symmetry.space_group_name_H-M   'P 1'
#
loop_
_entity.id
_entity.type
_entity.pdbx_description
1 polymer ?
#
loop_
_entity_poly.entity_id
_entity_poly.type
_entity_poly.pdbx_seq_one_letter_code
_entity_poly.pdbx_strand_id
1 'polypeptide(L)'
;MKTAIGIDLGTTFCAVAAIRDGNPPVILRNVNDEPTTPSIIYFPENGEPFAGSDAEEYRSLGDTNFAAFFKRHMGDPSFFMEFHGKSYSAIDLSAIMLGKLKKDAEDALGEPVRDVVITVPAYFNNIEREATKKAAEQAGLNVIRLIHEPTAAAIAYGFNNAANSNKKILVYDLGGGTFDVSLIKTSSNEIRVIGTDGDHMLGGKDFDDRMSRLLSEKFCEENGIDLLDDPESTFELLARSEKAKKELSKKEETIVRITHGGISHRIVVTREQFNAATTDLLSRTMELSENVLKAVNPPLSWGDIDGVLLVGGSSRIPAVEELVLKKTGKKPLRGINVDEAVATGAAIQAASDLSSFELETTGAPLTLQTTIRDVIGHSLGMVAESADRSRYVNQKIIPKNSPIPCTFNKSSSLRVSASQNNELEVYMLQGESDNPIECTILGKYVFSGLEVTPSGKALIDIFYSYNQNGVVDVRAIQLDNQKPLQIRVEPVPEDISWLERAPSDITTVSHPEVAVVFVVDTSGSMFDDSYSSDLPIEKAQDAIREFMKKIDLEHFSIGIGAFGDSSRILQRLTKKRDEIDKAVKKLSKSYLRGTNAVPFDMAKAILKGHKGPSYIVLLTDGEWFQPERAIYEAQKCAKDGIEIIAVGIGDADINFLKKLATCDDNALFADLSQLSTSFSKIAQVLSESPTGSLSLDESDDSMTSNPRHSSRKGIFSFFKS
;
A
#
# COMPACT_ATOMS: atom_id res chain seq x y z
N MET A 1 1.26 34.47 -5.69
CA MET A 1 0.71 33.76 -4.51
C MET A 1 0.77 32.27 -4.83
N LYS A 2 1.18 31.43 -3.88
CA LYS A 2 1.23 29.97 -4.07
C LYS A 2 0.08 29.37 -3.30
N THR A 3 -0.81 28.68 -4.01
CA THR A 3 -2.01 28.08 -3.42
C THR A 3 -1.93 26.57 -3.59
N ALA A 4 -2.04 25.84 -2.49
CA ALA A 4 -2.11 24.38 -2.46
C ALA A 4 -3.55 23.95 -2.24
N ILE A 5 -4.08 23.11 -3.12
CA ILE A 5 -5.50 22.72 -3.16
C ILE A 5 -5.64 21.24 -2.84
N GLY A 6 -6.51 20.94 -1.88
CA GLY A 6 -6.98 19.59 -1.58
C GLY A 6 -8.46 19.45 -1.88
N ILE A 7 -8.82 18.38 -2.58
CA ILE A 7 -10.20 18.06 -2.93
C ILE A 7 -10.59 16.74 -2.29
N ASP A 8 -11.65 16.76 -1.50
CA ASP A 8 -12.36 15.55 -1.10
C ASP A 8 -13.49 15.28 -2.10
N LEU A 9 -13.31 14.27 -2.94
CA LEU A 9 -14.33 13.82 -3.89
C LEU A 9 -15.18 12.73 -3.22
N GLY A 10 -16.13 13.11 -2.38
CA GLY A 10 -16.98 12.17 -1.63
C GLY A 10 -18.14 11.59 -2.45
N THR A 11 -18.68 10.44 -2.00
CA THR A 11 -19.84 9.78 -2.66
C THR A 11 -21.13 10.58 -2.53
N THR A 12 -21.30 11.31 -1.42
CA THR A 12 -22.51 12.09 -1.11
C THR A 12 -22.23 13.59 -1.03
N PHE A 13 -21.08 13.97 -0.51
CA PHE A 13 -20.64 15.35 -0.39
C PHE A 13 -19.18 15.45 -0.74
N CYS A 14 -18.82 16.55 -1.42
CA CYS A 14 -17.45 16.94 -1.70
C CYS A 14 -17.07 18.16 -0.89
N ALA A 15 -15.77 18.35 -0.65
CA ALA A 15 -15.23 19.55 -0.03
C ALA A 15 -13.91 19.96 -0.71
N VAL A 16 -13.62 21.25 -0.70
CA VAL A 16 -12.36 21.80 -1.20
C VAL A 16 -11.70 22.61 -0.11
N ALA A 17 -10.41 22.38 0.13
CA ALA A 17 -9.61 23.16 1.05
C ALA A 17 -8.40 23.77 0.34
N ALA A 18 -7.96 24.92 0.82
CA ALA A 18 -6.79 25.61 0.31
C ALA A 18 -5.83 26.01 1.43
N ILE A 19 -4.54 25.97 1.14
CA ILE A 19 -3.48 26.64 1.89
C ILE A 19 -2.91 27.72 1.00
N ARG A 20 -2.94 28.97 1.45
CA ARG A 20 -2.47 30.11 0.69
C ARG A 20 -1.40 30.86 1.47
N ASP A 21 -0.23 31.07 0.84
CA ASP A 21 0.89 31.83 1.39
C ASP A 21 1.31 31.41 2.81
N GLY A 22 1.25 30.08 3.10
CA GLY A 22 1.63 29.53 4.38
C GLY A 22 0.63 29.71 5.54
N ASN A 23 -0.56 30.23 5.26
CA ASN A 23 -1.63 30.30 6.26
C ASN A 23 -2.21 28.92 6.60
N PRO A 24 -2.89 28.75 7.74
CA PRO A 24 -3.60 27.52 8.04
C PRO A 24 -4.59 27.13 6.92
N PRO A 25 -4.88 25.82 6.74
CA PRO A 25 -5.83 25.36 5.73
C PRO A 25 -7.22 25.95 5.98
N VAL A 26 -7.88 26.38 4.91
CA VAL A 26 -9.22 26.96 4.93
C VAL A 26 -10.11 26.19 3.97
N ILE A 27 -11.31 25.82 4.40
CA ILE A 27 -12.34 25.28 3.51
C ILE A 27 -12.84 26.37 2.58
N LEU A 28 -12.80 26.11 1.29
CA LEU A 28 -13.38 26.98 0.28
C LEU A 28 -14.87 26.70 0.20
N ARG A 29 -15.67 27.76 0.44
CA ARG A 29 -17.12 27.65 0.34
C ARG A 29 -17.56 27.69 -1.12
N ASN A 30 -18.59 26.91 -1.44
CA ASN A 30 -19.21 26.93 -2.76
C ASN A 30 -19.99 28.25 -3.00
N VAL A 31 -20.56 28.39 -4.19
CA VAL A 31 -21.34 29.61 -4.56
C VAL A 31 -22.55 29.86 -3.66
N ASN A 32 -23.03 28.85 -2.94
CA ASN A 32 -24.15 28.95 -1.99
C ASN A 32 -23.69 29.25 -0.55
N ASP A 33 -22.42 29.61 -0.36
CA ASP A 33 -21.76 29.80 0.95
C ASP A 33 -21.77 28.56 1.87
N GLU A 34 -21.74 27.33 1.28
CA GLU A 34 -21.71 26.07 2.01
C GLU A 34 -20.29 25.51 2.04
N PRO A 35 -19.86 24.86 3.14
CA PRO A 35 -18.52 24.27 3.26
C PRO A 35 -18.37 22.95 2.49
N THR A 36 -19.49 22.33 2.12
CA THR A 36 -19.55 21.08 1.35
C THR A 36 -20.51 21.21 0.20
N THR A 37 -20.26 20.47 -0.88
CA THR A 37 -21.08 20.46 -2.08
C THR A 37 -21.68 19.06 -2.26
N PRO A 38 -23.02 18.91 -2.38
CA PRO A 38 -23.64 17.60 -2.67
C PRO A 38 -23.10 16.96 -3.95
N SER A 39 -22.79 15.68 -3.90
CA SER A 39 -22.29 14.89 -5.04
C SER A 39 -23.47 14.42 -5.91
N ILE A 40 -24.20 15.36 -6.46
CA ILE A 40 -25.37 15.14 -7.32
C ILE A 40 -25.28 16.04 -8.55
N ILE A 41 -25.73 15.51 -9.70
CA ILE A 41 -25.72 16.21 -10.99
C ILE A 41 -27.14 16.15 -11.55
N TYR A 42 -27.70 17.28 -11.94
CA TYR A 42 -28.96 17.39 -12.61
C TYR A 42 -28.77 17.61 -14.11
N PHE A 43 -29.61 16.97 -14.92
CA PHE A 43 -29.59 17.02 -16.38
C PHE A 43 -30.89 17.67 -16.90
N PRO A 44 -30.87 18.97 -17.20
CA PRO A 44 -32.05 19.64 -17.75
C PRO A 44 -32.32 19.17 -19.20
N GLU A 45 -33.57 19.22 -19.65
CA GLU A 45 -33.92 18.93 -21.05
C GLU A 45 -33.19 19.83 -22.05
N ASN A 46 -32.97 21.10 -21.66
CA ASN A 46 -32.25 22.10 -22.45
C ASN A 46 -31.16 22.75 -21.58
N GLY A 47 -29.92 22.73 -22.06
CA GLY A 47 -28.80 23.31 -21.37
C GLY A 47 -27.74 22.29 -20.97
N GLU A 48 -26.73 22.75 -20.24
CA GLU A 48 -25.65 21.93 -19.74
C GLU A 48 -25.99 21.35 -18.35
N PRO A 49 -25.51 20.14 -18.03
CA PRO A 49 -25.69 19.57 -16.70
C PRO A 49 -24.99 20.43 -15.64
N PHE A 50 -25.60 20.49 -14.46
CA PHE A 50 -25.00 21.21 -13.32
C PHE A 50 -25.06 20.36 -12.05
N ALA A 51 -24.15 20.65 -11.11
CA ALA A 51 -23.93 19.84 -9.92
C ALA A 51 -24.03 20.65 -8.63
N GLY A 52 -24.23 19.96 -7.52
CA GLY A 52 -24.21 20.54 -6.18
C GLY A 52 -25.60 20.84 -5.65
N SER A 53 -25.70 21.87 -4.79
CA SER A 53 -26.92 22.19 -4.04
C SER A 53 -28.10 22.55 -4.93
N ASP A 54 -27.85 23.20 -6.07
CA ASP A 54 -28.91 23.53 -7.03
C ASP A 54 -29.49 22.22 -7.66
N ALA A 55 -28.67 21.24 -7.96
CA ALA A 55 -29.11 19.93 -8.45
C ALA A 55 -29.90 19.15 -7.37
N GLU A 56 -29.50 19.26 -6.11
CA GLU A 56 -30.18 18.65 -4.96
C GLU A 56 -31.59 19.23 -4.76
N GLU A 57 -31.79 20.52 -5.08
CA GLU A 57 -33.11 21.14 -5.02
C GLU A 57 -34.08 20.47 -6.00
N TYR A 58 -33.68 20.23 -7.26
CA TYR A 58 -34.52 19.53 -8.27
C TYR A 58 -34.84 18.11 -7.81
N ARG A 59 -33.88 17.35 -7.26
CA ARG A 59 -34.15 16.06 -6.66
C ARG A 59 -35.19 16.12 -5.54
N SER A 60 -35.09 17.14 -4.70
CA SER A 60 -36.01 17.36 -3.58
C SER A 60 -37.43 17.71 -4.05
N LEU A 61 -37.57 18.26 -5.25
CA LEU A 61 -38.87 18.56 -5.90
C LEU A 61 -39.46 17.33 -6.61
N GLY A 62 -38.76 16.19 -6.62
CA GLY A 62 -39.22 14.93 -7.21
C GLY A 62 -38.84 14.73 -8.68
N ASP A 63 -37.91 15.55 -9.22
CA ASP A 63 -37.37 15.30 -10.56
C ASP A 63 -36.47 14.06 -10.56
N THR A 64 -36.51 13.28 -11.63
CA THR A 64 -35.75 12.03 -11.77
C THR A 64 -34.53 12.16 -12.67
N ASN A 65 -34.32 13.31 -13.33
CA ASN A 65 -33.20 13.55 -14.24
C ASN A 65 -31.90 13.93 -13.50
N PHE A 66 -31.48 13.10 -12.56
CA PHE A 66 -30.26 13.34 -11.79
C PHE A 66 -29.39 12.10 -11.65
N ALA A 67 -28.07 12.31 -11.52
CA ALA A 67 -27.11 11.27 -11.16
C ALA A 67 -26.58 11.51 -9.73
N ALA A 68 -26.57 10.42 -8.93
CA ALA A 68 -25.99 10.40 -7.59
C ALA A 68 -25.29 9.05 -7.34
N PHE A 69 -24.42 8.98 -6.34
CA PHE A 69 -23.70 7.78 -5.93
C PHE A 69 -22.80 7.15 -7.02
N PHE A 70 -22.56 7.83 -8.13
CA PHE A 70 -21.75 7.36 -9.25
C PHE A 70 -20.29 7.02 -8.88
N LYS A 71 -19.77 7.60 -7.80
CA LYS A 71 -18.41 7.27 -7.29
C LYS A 71 -18.26 5.79 -6.92
N ARG A 72 -19.35 5.11 -6.52
CA ARG A 72 -19.35 3.66 -6.23
C ARG A 72 -19.08 2.78 -7.46
N HIS A 73 -19.24 3.35 -8.65
CA HIS A 73 -19.06 2.68 -9.94
C HIS A 73 -17.79 3.13 -10.66
N MET A 74 -16.88 3.81 -9.95
CA MET A 74 -15.60 4.20 -10.53
C MET A 74 -14.83 2.95 -10.98
N GLY A 75 -14.38 2.98 -12.24
CA GLY A 75 -13.65 1.86 -12.83
C GLY A 75 -14.52 0.71 -13.36
N ASP A 76 -15.84 0.76 -13.17
CA ASP A 76 -16.77 -0.21 -13.78
C ASP A 76 -17.08 0.20 -15.22
N PRO A 77 -16.59 -0.56 -16.22
CA PRO A 77 -16.80 -0.23 -17.64
C PRO A 77 -18.24 -0.52 -18.10
N SER A 78 -19.04 -1.21 -17.30
CA SER A 78 -20.44 -1.54 -17.63
C SER A 78 -21.44 -0.52 -17.10
N PHE A 79 -21.00 0.36 -16.20
CA PHE A 79 -21.87 1.39 -15.61
C PHE A 79 -22.02 2.59 -16.53
N PHE A 80 -23.26 2.86 -16.89
CA PHE A 80 -23.69 4.05 -17.61
C PHE A 80 -25.05 4.53 -17.10
N MET A 81 -25.23 5.84 -17.07
CA MET A 81 -26.52 6.49 -16.87
C MET A 81 -26.90 7.26 -18.13
N GLU A 82 -28.15 7.15 -18.56
CA GLU A 82 -28.64 7.83 -19.75
C GLU A 82 -29.53 9.01 -19.41
N PHE A 83 -29.22 10.16 -19.97
CA PHE A 83 -30.01 11.39 -19.83
C PHE A 83 -30.17 12.05 -21.21
N HIS A 84 -31.41 12.24 -21.65
CA HIS A 84 -31.74 12.91 -22.91
C HIS A 84 -30.99 12.34 -24.12
N GLY A 85 -30.85 10.99 -24.17
CA GLY A 85 -30.20 10.27 -25.26
C GLY A 85 -28.67 10.35 -25.27
N LYS A 86 -28.05 10.84 -24.17
CA LYS A 86 -26.60 10.78 -23.95
C LYS A 86 -26.30 9.84 -22.80
N SER A 87 -25.24 9.04 -22.98
CA SER A 87 -24.76 8.08 -21.98
C SER A 87 -23.54 8.65 -21.26
N TYR A 88 -23.51 8.52 -19.94
CA TYR A 88 -22.46 9.04 -19.06
C TYR A 88 -21.90 7.92 -18.19
N SER A 89 -20.60 7.69 -18.26
CA SER A 89 -19.88 6.79 -17.37
C SER A 89 -19.65 7.42 -15.98
N ALA A 90 -19.23 6.61 -15.02
CA ALA A 90 -18.83 7.14 -13.70
C ALA A 90 -17.69 8.16 -13.80
N ILE A 91 -16.78 8.00 -14.77
CA ILE A 91 -15.70 8.95 -15.04
C ILE A 91 -16.27 10.30 -15.50
N ASP A 92 -17.22 10.28 -16.47
CA ASP A 92 -17.82 11.51 -17.00
C ASP A 92 -18.59 12.26 -15.91
N LEU A 93 -19.38 11.55 -15.11
CA LEU A 93 -20.10 12.13 -13.99
C LEU A 93 -19.16 12.74 -12.94
N SER A 94 -18.07 12.03 -12.61
CA SER A 94 -17.06 12.53 -11.69
C SER A 94 -16.31 13.74 -12.26
N ALA A 95 -16.09 13.80 -13.57
CA ALA A 95 -15.48 14.95 -14.24
C ALA A 95 -16.37 16.19 -14.17
N ILE A 96 -17.69 16.04 -14.35
CA ILE A 96 -18.66 17.16 -14.18
C ILE A 96 -18.60 17.68 -12.74
N MET A 97 -18.59 16.76 -11.76
CA MET A 97 -18.51 17.15 -10.35
C MET A 97 -17.20 17.87 -10.02
N LEU A 98 -16.05 17.33 -10.48
CA LEU A 98 -14.75 17.97 -10.29
C LEU A 98 -14.64 19.32 -11.01
N GLY A 99 -15.26 19.47 -12.18
CA GLY A 99 -15.37 20.72 -12.89
C GLY A 99 -16.13 21.80 -12.09
N LYS A 100 -17.22 21.40 -11.40
CA LYS A 100 -17.95 22.27 -10.48
C LYS A 100 -17.09 22.70 -9.29
N LEU A 101 -16.41 21.74 -8.63
CA LEU A 101 -15.54 22.04 -7.49
C LEU A 101 -14.37 22.95 -7.87
N LYS A 102 -13.78 22.71 -9.06
CA LYS A 102 -12.75 23.59 -9.62
C LYS A 102 -13.25 25.00 -9.77
N LYS A 103 -14.43 25.19 -10.41
CA LYS A 103 -15.01 26.49 -10.62
C LYS A 103 -15.29 27.21 -9.30
N ASP A 104 -15.89 26.53 -8.33
CA ASP A 104 -16.16 27.10 -7.01
C ASP A 104 -14.86 27.55 -6.32
N ALA A 105 -13.81 26.76 -6.43
CA ALA A 105 -12.49 27.09 -5.89
C ALA A 105 -11.87 28.30 -6.59
N GLU A 106 -11.96 28.38 -7.93
CA GLU A 106 -11.49 29.52 -8.73
C GLU A 106 -12.25 30.81 -8.37
N ASP A 107 -13.57 30.72 -8.21
CA ASP A 107 -14.42 31.84 -7.81
C ASP A 107 -14.06 32.33 -6.39
N ALA A 108 -13.84 31.42 -5.44
CA ALA A 108 -13.47 31.74 -4.06
C ALA A 108 -12.05 32.33 -3.94
N LEU A 109 -11.12 31.89 -4.77
CA LEU A 109 -9.70 32.29 -4.72
C LEU A 109 -9.41 33.51 -5.60
N GLY A 110 -10.19 33.73 -6.66
CA GLY A 110 -9.94 34.75 -7.69
C GLY A 110 -8.75 34.39 -8.60
N GLU A 111 -8.35 33.14 -8.68
CA GLU A 111 -7.24 32.65 -9.52
C GLU A 111 -7.52 31.25 -10.09
N PRO A 112 -6.90 30.87 -11.24
CA PRO A 112 -7.10 29.56 -11.81
C PRO A 112 -6.57 28.44 -10.93
N VAL A 113 -7.31 27.32 -10.85
CA VAL A 113 -6.92 26.08 -10.15
C VAL A 113 -6.54 25.02 -11.15
N ARG A 114 -5.32 24.50 -11.00
CA ARG A 114 -4.79 23.40 -11.87
C ARG A 114 -4.25 22.23 -11.08
N ASP A 115 -3.29 22.48 -10.20
CA ASP A 115 -2.56 21.45 -9.47
C ASP A 115 -3.29 21.13 -8.17
N VAL A 116 -3.70 19.87 -7.99
CA VAL A 116 -4.53 19.44 -6.85
C VAL A 116 -4.07 18.12 -6.28
N VAL A 117 -4.32 17.92 -4.98
CA VAL A 117 -4.35 16.61 -4.35
C VAL A 117 -5.80 16.18 -4.20
N ILE A 118 -6.14 14.99 -4.65
CA ILE A 118 -7.49 14.43 -4.58
C ILE A 118 -7.49 13.23 -3.65
N THR A 119 -8.53 13.09 -2.83
CA THR A 119 -8.68 11.94 -1.95
C THR A 119 -9.43 10.80 -2.63
N VAL A 120 -9.06 9.59 -2.24
CA VAL A 120 -9.73 8.35 -2.64
C VAL A 120 -9.90 7.45 -1.43
N PRO A 121 -10.92 6.58 -1.38
CA PRO A 121 -11.01 5.55 -0.37
C PRO A 121 -9.73 4.70 -0.28
N ALA A 122 -9.35 4.30 0.91
CA ALA A 122 -8.12 3.52 1.12
C ALA A 122 -8.21 2.13 0.44
N TYR A 123 -9.42 1.63 0.28
CA TYR A 123 -9.71 0.34 -0.34
C TYR A 123 -9.95 0.40 -1.86
N PHE A 124 -9.77 1.58 -2.50
CA PHE A 124 -9.81 1.68 -3.96
C PHE A 124 -8.69 0.89 -4.61
N ASN A 125 -9.05 0.06 -5.58
CA ASN A 125 -8.12 -0.68 -6.40
C ASN A 125 -7.46 0.22 -7.47
N ASN A 126 -6.51 -0.33 -8.23
CA ASN A 126 -5.79 0.44 -9.24
C ASN A 126 -6.70 1.01 -10.34
N ILE A 127 -7.74 0.27 -10.76
CA ILE A 127 -8.67 0.69 -11.83
C ILE A 127 -9.48 1.91 -11.36
N GLU A 128 -9.97 1.89 -10.11
CA GLU A 128 -10.73 2.99 -9.52
C GLU A 128 -9.88 4.26 -9.33
N ARG A 129 -8.59 4.10 -8.97
CA ARG A 129 -7.62 5.21 -8.88
C ARG A 129 -7.33 5.84 -10.22
N GLU A 130 -7.06 5.04 -11.25
CA GLU A 130 -6.86 5.51 -12.62
C GLU A 130 -8.11 6.21 -13.16
N ALA A 131 -9.30 5.68 -12.88
CA ALA A 131 -10.56 6.30 -13.25
C ALA A 131 -10.74 7.68 -12.59
N THR A 132 -10.38 7.79 -11.29
CA THR A 132 -10.42 9.07 -10.57
C THR A 132 -9.47 10.09 -11.19
N LYS A 133 -8.24 9.66 -11.55
CA LYS A 133 -7.27 10.53 -12.22
C LYS A 133 -7.78 11.00 -13.58
N LYS A 134 -8.35 10.09 -14.40
CA LYS A 134 -8.94 10.44 -15.70
C LYS A 134 -10.08 11.44 -15.56
N ALA A 135 -10.96 11.28 -14.57
CA ALA A 135 -12.03 12.22 -14.30
C ALA A 135 -11.49 13.64 -13.99
N ALA A 136 -10.41 13.71 -13.21
CA ALA A 136 -9.77 14.99 -12.91
C ALA A 136 -9.11 15.63 -14.15
N GLU A 137 -8.45 14.83 -14.99
CA GLU A 137 -7.86 15.29 -16.24
C GLU A 137 -8.94 15.82 -17.21
N GLN A 138 -10.11 15.16 -17.31
CA GLN A 138 -11.25 15.64 -18.09
C GLN A 138 -11.81 16.96 -17.55
N ALA A 139 -11.77 17.17 -16.23
CA ALA A 139 -12.13 18.45 -15.60
C ALA A 139 -11.06 19.54 -15.76
N GLY A 140 -9.92 19.23 -16.42
CA GLY A 140 -8.80 20.16 -16.62
C GLY A 140 -8.01 20.40 -15.32
N LEU A 141 -7.93 19.41 -14.44
CA LEU A 141 -7.11 19.36 -13.24
C LEU A 141 -5.88 18.48 -13.45
N ASN A 142 -4.75 18.90 -12.88
CA ASN A 142 -3.53 18.09 -12.79
C ASN A 142 -3.44 17.49 -11.40
N VAL A 143 -3.51 16.17 -11.31
CA VAL A 143 -3.45 15.46 -10.02
C VAL A 143 -1.99 15.26 -9.63
N ILE A 144 -1.49 16.06 -8.68
CA ILE A 144 -0.14 15.92 -8.12
C ILE A 144 -0.03 14.62 -7.31
N ARG A 145 -1.08 14.33 -6.53
CA ARG A 145 -1.16 13.12 -5.70
C ARG A 145 -2.59 12.66 -5.50
N LEU A 146 -2.77 11.33 -5.47
CA LEU A 146 -3.93 10.68 -4.87
C LEU A 146 -3.56 10.25 -3.45
N ILE A 147 -4.36 10.63 -2.46
CA ILE A 147 -4.15 10.27 -1.05
C ILE A 147 -5.38 9.56 -0.49
N HIS A 148 -5.18 8.62 0.43
CA HIS A 148 -6.31 7.96 1.09
C HIS A 148 -7.10 8.90 2.00
N GLU A 149 -8.44 8.82 1.95
CA GLU A 149 -9.35 9.60 2.80
C GLU A 149 -8.99 9.50 4.29
N PRO A 150 -8.80 8.29 4.88
CA PRO A 150 -8.40 8.21 6.29
C PRO A 150 -7.00 8.75 6.57
N THR A 151 -6.08 8.67 5.61
CA THR A 151 -4.74 9.28 5.75
C THR A 151 -4.86 10.80 5.77
N ALA A 152 -5.64 11.39 4.88
CA ALA A 152 -5.91 12.83 4.87
C ALA A 152 -6.56 13.29 6.19
N ALA A 153 -7.56 12.57 6.69
CA ALA A 153 -8.18 12.87 7.99
C ALA A 153 -7.17 12.83 9.14
N ALA A 154 -6.25 11.87 9.14
CA ALA A 154 -5.19 11.79 10.14
C ALA A 154 -4.18 12.95 10.05
N ILE A 155 -3.87 13.40 8.85
CA ILE A 155 -3.03 14.59 8.63
C ILE A 155 -3.69 15.82 9.24
N ALA A 156 -4.98 16.03 8.96
CA ALA A 156 -5.74 17.13 9.54
C ALA A 156 -5.82 17.06 11.08
N TYR A 157 -6.05 15.86 11.62
CA TYR A 157 -6.05 15.64 13.06
C TYR A 157 -4.69 15.91 13.69
N GLY A 158 -3.61 15.41 13.09
CA GLY A 158 -2.24 15.64 13.54
C GLY A 158 -1.84 17.11 13.49
N PHE A 159 -2.21 17.83 12.43
CA PHE A 159 -1.97 19.26 12.28
C PHE A 159 -2.61 20.06 13.41
N ASN A 160 -3.85 19.73 13.80
CA ASN A 160 -4.58 20.42 14.87
C ASN A 160 -4.16 19.98 16.29
N ASN A 161 -3.49 18.81 16.46
CA ASN A 161 -3.26 18.18 17.78
C ASN A 161 -1.78 17.76 17.97
N ALA A 162 -0.86 18.63 17.66
CA ALA A 162 0.58 18.36 17.64
C ALA A 162 1.22 17.83 18.94
N ALA A 163 0.57 17.96 20.09
CA ALA A 163 1.04 17.39 21.36
C ALA A 163 0.97 15.85 21.43
N ASN A 164 0.47 15.18 20.40
CA ASN A 164 0.14 13.76 20.40
C ASN A 164 1.15 12.89 19.62
N SER A 165 2.45 13.08 19.83
CA SER A 165 3.50 12.21 19.29
C SER A 165 3.44 10.77 19.83
N ASN A 166 3.74 9.77 18.97
CA ASN A 166 3.79 8.33 19.29
C ASN A 166 2.44 7.69 19.66
N LYS A 167 1.36 8.03 18.96
CA LYS A 167 0.06 7.39 19.13
C LYS A 167 -0.27 6.42 18.01
N LYS A 168 -1.02 5.38 18.34
CA LYS A 168 -1.70 4.48 17.41
C LYS A 168 -3.18 4.87 17.39
N ILE A 169 -3.64 5.37 16.27
CA ILE A 169 -5.00 5.87 16.09
C ILE A 169 -5.68 5.02 15.02
N LEU A 170 -6.85 4.49 15.33
CA LEU A 170 -7.71 3.87 14.34
C LEU A 170 -8.60 4.97 13.74
N VAL A 171 -8.44 5.25 12.46
CA VAL A 171 -9.35 6.12 11.70
C VAL A 171 -10.46 5.23 11.18
N TYR A 172 -11.69 5.55 11.57
CA TYR A 172 -12.92 4.86 11.21
C TYR A 172 -13.73 5.82 10.36
N ASP A 173 -13.68 5.62 9.06
CA ASP A 173 -14.34 6.49 8.08
C ASP A 173 -15.58 5.80 7.53
N LEU A 174 -16.73 6.20 8.03
CA LEU A 174 -18.03 5.77 7.52
C LEU A 174 -18.65 6.92 6.72
N GLY A 175 -18.38 6.89 5.42
CA GLY A 175 -18.86 7.87 4.46
C GLY A 175 -20.31 7.63 4.02
N GLY A 176 -20.70 8.30 2.94
CA GLY A 176 -22.02 8.11 2.33
C GLY A 176 -22.11 6.84 1.47
N GLY A 177 -21.01 6.39 0.90
CA GLY A 177 -20.95 5.26 -0.02
C GLY A 177 -19.99 4.15 0.37
N THR A 178 -18.92 4.47 1.12
CA THR A 178 -17.84 3.56 1.46
C THR A 178 -17.61 3.54 2.96
N PHE A 179 -17.02 2.44 3.44
CA PHE A 179 -16.44 2.33 4.76
C PHE A 179 -14.95 2.02 4.62
N ASP A 180 -14.12 2.86 5.21
CA ASP A 180 -12.67 2.68 5.26
C ASP A 180 -12.19 2.70 6.71
N VAL A 181 -11.27 1.81 7.03
CA VAL A 181 -10.64 1.77 8.34
C VAL A 181 -9.13 1.66 8.19
N SER A 182 -8.42 2.59 8.81
CA SER A 182 -6.95 2.63 8.75
C SER A 182 -6.34 2.77 10.13
N LEU A 183 -5.35 1.95 10.43
CA LEU A 183 -4.55 2.06 11.65
C LEU A 183 -3.32 2.89 11.36
N ILE A 184 -3.19 3.99 12.07
CA ILE A 184 -2.16 5.00 11.85
C ILE A 184 -1.27 5.10 13.09
N LYS A 185 0.03 5.15 12.87
CA LYS A 185 1.01 5.48 13.88
C LYS A 185 1.53 6.90 13.61
N THR A 186 1.41 7.77 14.62
CA THR A 186 1.97 9.12 14.57
C THR A 186 3.26 9.20 15.36
N SER A 187 4.22 9.99 14.88
CA SER A 187 5.42 10.40 15.62
C SER A 187 5.60 11.90 15.44
N SER A 188 6.67 12.48 16.03
CA SER A 188 6.97 13.90 15.89
C SER A 188 7.14 14.36 14.44
N ASN A 189 7.65 13.49 13.56
CA ASN A 189 8.03 13.82 12.18
C ASN A 189 7.41 12.88 11.13
N GLU A 190 6.56 11.93 11.53
CA GLU A 190 6.00 10.95 10.60
C GLU A 190 4.56 10.59 10.97
N ILE A 191 3.71 10.53 9.95
CA ILE A 191 2.39 9.91 9.97
C ILE A 191 2.49 8.67 9.08
N ARG A 192 2.34 7.49 9.68
CA ARG A 192 2.47 6.24 8.98
C ARG A 192 1.21 5.39 9.11
N VAL A 193 0.61 5.05 7.99
CA VAL A 193 -0.40 3.98 7.93
C VAL A 193 0.34 2.65 8.10
N ILE A 194 -0.16 1.80 8.99
CA ILE A 194 0.43 0.47 9.26
C ILE A 194 -0.51 -0.66 8.90
N GLY A 195 -1.77 -0.35 8.61
CA GLY A 195 -2.75 -1.31 8.12
C GLY A 195 -4.01 -0.60 7.68
N THR A 196 -4.68 -1.14 6.67
CA THR A 196 -5.96 -0.64 6.18
C THR A 196 -6.86 -1.79 5.73
N ASP A 197 -8.17 -1.58 5.82
CA ASP A 197 -9.21 -2.45 5.28
C ASP A 197 -10.43 -1.59 4.94
N GLY A 198 -11.43 -2.15 4.25
CA GLY A 198 -12.60 -1.38 3.90
C GLY A 198 -13.62 -2.18 3.10
N ASP A 199 -14.72 -1.51 2.78
CA ASP A 199 -15.78 -2.03 1.95
C ASP A 199 -16.37 -0.87 1.13
N HIS A 200 -16.18 -0.90 -0.20
CA HIS A 200 -16.63 0.17 -1.09
C HIS A 200 -18.14 0.12 -1.39
N MET A 201 -18.85 -0.89 -0.87
CA MET A 201 -20.29 -1.03 -0.97
C MET A 201 -20.98 -0.92 0.41
N LEU A 202 -20.31 -0.34 1.40
CA LEU A 202 -20.84 -0.14 2.75
C LEU A 202 -20.72 1.33 3.16
N GLY A 203 -21.83 2.03 3.24
CA GLY A 203 -21.87 3.44 3.63
C GLY A 203 -23.28 3.93 3.93
N GLY A 204 -23.45 5.22 4.13
CA GLY A 204 -24.73 5.86 4.48
C GLY A 204 -25.90 5.50 3.60
N LYS A 205 -25.66 5.23 2.30
CA LYS A 205 -26.67 4.76 1.36
C LYS A 205 -27.26 3.42 1.78
N ASP A 206 -26.44 2.49 2.27
CA ASP A 206 -26.93 1.17 2.68
C ASP A 206 -27.80 1.28 3.93
N PHE A 207 -27.50 2.21 4.81
CA PHE A 207 -28.35 2.59 5.94
C PHE A 207 -29.68 3.22 5.45
N ASP A 208 -29.65 4.02 4.40
CA ASP A 208 -30.85 4.58 3.78
C ASP A 208 -31.70 3.49 3.13
N ASP A 209 -31.10 2.53 2.46
CA ASP A 209 -31.80 1.38 1.86
C ASP A 209 -32.48 0.51 2.94
N ARG A 210 -31.84 0.32 4.11
CA ARG A 210 -32.48 -0.34 5.25
C ARG A 210 -33.64 0.46 5.81
N MET A 211 -33.53 1.78 5.91
CA MET A 211 -34.61 2.66 6.30
C MET A 211 -35.76 2.61 5.30
N SER A 212 -35.46 2.61 3.99
CA SER A 212 -36.46 2.51 2.92
C SER A 212 -37.29 1.23 3.04
N ARG A 213 -36.63 0.09 3.27
CA ARG A 213 -37.30 -1.19 3.49
C ARG A 213 -38.20 -1.14 4.74
N LEU A 214 -37.67 -0.62 5.84
CA LEU A 214 -38.43 -0.49 7.09
C LEU A 214 -39.67 0.40 6.92
N LEU A 215 -39.58 1.47 6.13
CA LEU A 215 -40.70 2.34 5.82
C LEU A 215 -41.71 1.69 4.89
N SER A 216 -41.24 0.96 3.85
CA SER A 216 -42.13 0.23 2.94
C SER A 216 -42.86 -0.93 3.64
N GLU A 217 -42.18 -1.70 4.49
CA GLU A 217 -42.79 -2.75 5.30
C GLU A 217 -43.95 -2.18 6.17
N LYS A 218 -43.71 -1.08 6.88
CA LYS A 218 -44.73 -0.43 7.73
C LYS A 218 -45.89 0.13 6.90
N PHE A 219 -45.62 0.65 5.71
CA PHE A 219 -46.65 1.12 4.79
C PHE A 219 -47.49 -0.06 4.25
N CYS A 220 -46.80 -1.14 3.89
CA CYS A 220 -47.42 -2.35 3.38
C CYS A 220 -48.31 -3.04 4.44
N GLU A 221 -47.89 -3.09 5.70
CA GLU A 221 -48.70 -3.66 6.80
C GLU A 221 -50.05 -2.97 6.94
N GLU A 222 -50.12 -1.65 6.69
CA GLU A 222 -51.31 -0.85 6.85
C GLU A 222 -52.15 -0.75 5.56
N ASN A 223 -51.51 -0.82 4.37
CA ASN A 223 -52.17 -0.52 3.08
C ASN A 223 -52.14 -1.67 2.08
N GLY A 224 -51.36 -2.72 2.35
CA GLY A 224 -51.22 -3.86 1.43
C GLY A 224 -50.43 -3.55 0.15
N ILE A 225 -49.64 -2.44 0.13
CA ILE A 225 -48.87 -1.97 -1.04
C ILE A 225 -47.41 -1.91 -0.64
N ASP A 226 -46.53 -2.55 -1.42
CA ASP A 226 -45.07 -2.40 -1.29
C ASP A 226 -44.63 -1.21 -2.15
N LEU A 227 -44.08 -0.18 -1.49
CA LEU A 227 -43.60 1.05 -2.16
C LEU A 227 -42.34 0.81 -3.01
N LEU A 228 -41.62 -0.28 -2.77
CA LEU A 228 -40.40 -0.62 -3.52
C LEU A 228 -40.73 -1.27 -4.88
N ASP A 229 -41.95 -1.70 -5.10
CA ASP A 229 -42.40 -2.26 -6.39
C ASP A 229 -42.65 -1.15 -7.45
N ASP A 230 -42.77 0.12 -7.02
CA ASP A 230 -43.00 1.26 -7.89
C ASP A 230 -41.75 2.19 -7.95
N PRO A 231 -41.14 2.36 -9.14
CA PRO A 231 -39.94 3.15 -9.30
C PRO A 231 -40.08 4.63 -8.82
N GLU A 232 -41.24 5.27 -9.07
CA GLU A 232 -41.49 6.65 -8.68
C GLU A 232 -41.54 6.78 -7.14
N SER A 233 -42.25 5.86 -6.48
CA SER A 233 -42.28 5.80 -5.00
C SER A 233 -40.94 5.47 -4.39
N THR A 234 -40.14 4.64 -5.03
CA THR A 234 -38.78 4.29 -4.56
C THR A 234 -37.89 5.51 -4.48
N PHE A 235 -37.92 6.44 -5.44
CA PHE A 235 -37.12 7.68 -5.39
C PHE A 235 -37.53 8.58 -4.24
N GLU A 236 -38.85 8.83 -4.06
CA GLU A 236 -39.33 9.61 -2.94
C GLU A 236 -38.97 8.97 -1.60
N LEU A 237 -39.10 7.64 -1.52
CA LEU A 237 -38.80 6.85 -0.33
C LEU A 237 -37.32 6.98 0.08
N LEU A 238 -36.39 6.91 -0.87
CA LEU A 238 -34.95 7.10 -0.62
C LEU A 238 -34.63 8.49 -0.03
N ALA A 239 -35.18 9.56 -0.62
CA ALA A 239 -34.95 10.92 -0.11
C ALA A 239 -35.50 11.11 1.31
N ARG A 240 -36.70 10.53 1.58
CA ARG A 240 -37.30 10.57 2.92
C ARG A 240 -36.55 9.69 3.92
N SER A 241 -35.99 8.57 3.49
CA SER A 241 -35.19 7.67 4.31
C SER A 241 -33.88 8.34 4.78
N GLU A 242 -33.17 9.02 3.88
CA GLU A 242 -31.99 9.80 4.23
C GLU A 242 -32.30 10.87 5.27
N LYS A 243 -33.40 11.61 5.05
CA LYS A 243 -33.87 12.62 6.02
C LYS A 243 -34.21 12.01 7.37
N ALA A 244 -34.93 10.88 7.39
CA ALA A 244 -35.31 10.18 8.62
C ALA A 244 -34.05 9.68 9.37
N LYS A 245 -33.06 9.10 8.67
CA LYS A 245 -31.77 8.70 9.25
C LYS A 245 -31.08 9.89 9.93
N LYS A 246 -30.99 11.04 9.25
CA LYS A 246 -30.38 12.26 9.80
C LYS A 246 -31.15 12.79 11.03
N GLU A 247 -32.48 12.72 11.02
CA GLU A 247 -33.31 13.10 12.18
C GLU A 247 -33.14 12.14 13.36
N LEU A 248 -33.11 10.82 13.12
CA LEU A 248 -32.90 9.81 14.16
C LEU A 248 -31.50 9.88 14.78
N SER A 249 -30.53 10.50 14.12
CA SER A 249 -29.24 10.81 14.73
C SER A 249 -29.33 11.88 15.82
N LYS A 250 -30.40 12.68 15.82
CA LYS A 250 -30.62 13.79 16.78
C LYS A 250 -31.78 13.54 17.73
N LYS A 251 -32.75 12.68 17.37
CA LYS A 251 -33.99 12.41 18.08
C LYS A 251 -34.18 10.92 18.27
N GLU A 252 -34.97 10.50 19.25
CA GLU A 252 -35.29 9.09 19.50
C GLU A 252 -36.35 8.56 18.53
N GLU A 253 -37.17 9.43 17.95
CA GLU A 253 -38.19 9.08 16.97
C GLU A 253 -38.36 10.16 15.93
N THR A 254 -38.84 9.78 14.74
CA THR A 254 -39.21 10.70 13.65
C THR A 254 -40.48 10.24 12.97
N ILE A 255 -41.12 11.17 12.25
CA ILE A 255 -42.35 10.94 11.54
C ILE A 255 -42.10 11.16 10.05
N VAL A 256 -42.28 10.11 9.26
CA VAL A 256 -42.16 10.14 7.82
C VAL A 256 -43.56 10.13 7.21
N ARG A 257 -43.84 11.12 6.35
CA ARG A 257 -45.09 11.15 5.57
C ARG A 257 -44.79 10.64 4.18
N ILE A 258 -45.56 9.64 3.74
CA ILE A 258 -45.47 9.07 2.41
C ILE A 258 -46.83 9.15 1.74
N THR A 259 -46.86 9.56 0.48
CA THR A 259 -48.11 9.62 -0.28
C THR A 259 -47.96 8.76 -1.53
N HIS A 260 -48.81 7.76 -1.67
CA HIS A 260 -48.84 6.89 -2.84
C HIS A 260 -50.29 6.61 -3.27
N GLY A 261 -50.60 6.68 -4.56
CA GLY A 261 -51.95 6.41 -5.08
C GLY A 261 -53.06 7.29 -4.48
N GLY A 262 -52.74 8.51 -4.00
CA GLY A 262 -53.68 9.38 -3.31
C GLY A 262 -53.85 9.07 -1.81
N ILE A 263 -53.21 8.06 -1.28
CA ILE A 263 -53.20 7.69 0.15
C ILE A 263 -51.97 8.34 0.80
N SER A 264 -52.24 9.14 1.82
CA SER A 264 -51.14 9.76 2.61
C SER A 264 -51.07 9.12 4.00
N HIS A 265 -49.95 8.50 4.28
CA HIS A 265 -49.65 7.83 5.54
C HIS A 265 -48.60 8.56 6.38
N ARG A 266 -48.74 8.45 7.70
CA ARG A 266 -47.83 9.00 8.67
C ARG A 266 -47.17 7.85 9.44
N ILE A 267 -45.94 7.51 9.08
CA ILE A 267 -45.18 6.42 9.67
C ILE A 267 -44.29 6.96 10.78
N VAL A 268 -44.42 6.41 11.98
CA VAL A 268 -43.50 6.69 13.08
C VAL A 268 -42.38 5.65 13.08
N VAL A 269 -41.12 6.12 13.09
CA VAL A 269 -39.94 5.28 13.19
C VAL A 269 -39.09 5.71 14.38
N THR A 270 -38.69 4.75 15.21
CA THR A 270 -37.81 4.98 16.34
C THR A 270 -36.35 4.68 15.99
N ARG A 271 -35.41 5.30 16.71
CA ARG A 271 -33.97 4.99 16.61
C ARG A 271 -33.68 3.50 16.90
N GLU A 272 -34.40 2.91 17.86
CA GLU A 272 -34.26 1.49 18.17
C GLU A 272 -34.62 0.59 16.98
N GLN A 273 -35.73 0.88 16.28
CA GLN A 273 -36.12 0.14 15.07
C GLN A 273 -35.06 0.29 13.96
N PHE A 274 -34.56 1.51 13.76
CA PHE A 274 -33.51 1.77 12.79
C PHE A 274 -32.20 1.04 13.16
N ASN A 275 -31.77 1.08 14.43
CA ASN A 275 -30.59 0.37 14.90
C ASN A 275 -30.73 -1.15 14.71
N ALA A 276 -31.93 -1.71 14.97
CA ALA A 276 -32.19 -3.12 14.74
C ALA A 276 -32.06 -3.48 13.24
N ALA A 277 -32.61 -2.65 12.34
CA ALA A 277 -32.57 -2.86 10.89
C ALA A 277 -31.15 -2.72 10.29
N THR A 278 -30.21 -2.09 10.99
CA THR A 278 -28.85 -1.79 10.50
C THR A 278 -27.73 -2.49 11.30
N THR A 279 -28.09 -3.41 12.20
CA THR A 279 -27.13 -4.09 13.09
C THR A 279 -26.06 -4.87 12.33
N ASP A 280 -26.41 -5.51 11.22
CA ASP A 280 -25.50 -6.27 10.37
C ASP A 280 -24.47 -5.35 9.69
N LEU A 281 -24.89 -4.16 9.21
CA LEU A 281 -24.00 -3.16 8.61
C LEU A 281 -22.95 -2.68 9.63
N LEU A 282 -23.40 -2.36 10.85
CA LEU A 282 -22.50 -1.96 11.95
C LEU A 282 -21.57 -3.11 12.37
N SER A 283 -22.07 -4.34 12.39
CA SER A 283 -21.25 -5.51 12.71
C SER A 283 -20.14 -5.71 11.68
N ARG A 284 -20.44 -5.49 10.40
CA ARG A 284 -19.46 -5.56 9.31
C ARG A 284 -18.35 -4.53 9.46
N THR A 285 -18.67 -3.28 9.86
CA THR A 285 -17.64 -2.27 10.10
C THR A 285 -16.69 -2.67 11.23
N MET A 286 -17.19 -3.32 12.27
CA MET A 286 -16.35 -3.79 13.38
C MET A 286 -15.48 -4.98 12.98
N GLU A 287 -16.01 -5.91 12.20
CA GLU A 287 -15.25 -7.03 11.66
C GLU A 287 -14.04 -6.55 10.87
N LEU A 288 -14.25 -5.60 9.93
CA LEU A 288 -13.18 -4.99 9.15
C LEU A 288 -12.16 -4.28 10.05
N SER A 289 -12.63 -3.56 11.07
CA SER A 289 -11.75 -2.89 12.04
C SER A 289 -10.90 -3.89 12.84
N GLU A 290 -11.47 -5.03 13.25
CA GLU A 290 -10.72 -6.09 13.91
C GLU A 290 -9.71 -6.77 12.97
N ASN A 291 -10.06 -6.92 11.69
CA ASN A 291 -9.14 -7.48 10.68
C ASN A 291 -7.89 -6.62 10.52
N VAL A 292 -8.04 -5.30 10.48
CA VAL A 292 -6.88 -4.38 10.44
C VAL A 292 -5.97 -4.58 11.64
N LEU A 293 -6.54 -4.67 12.86
CA LEU A 293 -5.74 -4.86 14.07
C LEU A 293 -4.99 -6.20 14.06
N LYS A 294 -5.62 -7.26 13.54
CA LYS A 294 -5.02 -8.60 13.46
C LYS A 294 -3.97 -8.71 12.34
N ALA A 295 -4.14 -7.94 11.25
CA ALA A 295 -3.27 -8.02 10.07
C ALA A 295 -1.91 -7.32 10.23
N VAL A 296 -1.75 -6.42 11.20
CA VAL A 296 -0.47 -5.76 11.47
C VAL A 296 0.50 -6.69 12.20
N ASN A 297 1.80 -6.44 12.03
CA ASN A 297 2.83 -7.25 12.66
C ASN A 297 3.65 -6.39 13.66
N PRO A 298 3.65 -6.72 14.97
CA PRO A 298 2.87 -7.77 15.62
C PRO A 298 1.35 -7.45 15.63
N PRO A 299 0.45 -8.46 15.69
CA PRO A 299 -0.98 -8.24 15.79
C PRO A 299 -1.33 -7.41 17.02
N LEU A 300 -2.34 -6.55 16.88
CA LEU A 300 -2.81 -5.64 17.93
C LEU A 300 -4.23 -6.00 18.38
N SER A 301 -4.57 -5.55 19.56
CA SER A 301 -5.90 -5.60 20.14
C SER A 301 -6.48 -4.18 20.30
N TRP A 302 -7.76 -4.08 20.63
CA TRP A 302 -8.40 -2.79 20.95
C TRP A 302 -7.73 -2.05 22.11
N GLY A 303 -7.07 -2.77 23.04
CA GLY A 303 -6.33 -2.18 24.15
C GLY A 303 -5.03 -1.47 23.73
N ASP A 304 -4.46 -1.87 22.59
CA ASP A 304 -3.18 -1.37 22.10
C ASP A 304 -3.27 -0.07 21.28
N ILE A 305 -4.49 0.37 20.94
CA ILE A 305 -4.73 1.65 20.26
C ILE A 305 -5.00 2.77 21.25
N ASP A 306 -4.53 3.98 20.95
CA ASP A 306 -4.69 5.15 21.83
C ASP A 306 -6.07 5.80 21.68
N GLY A 307 -6.72 5.65 20.53
CA GLY A 307 -8.06 6.15 20.28
C GLY A 307 -8.60 5.81 18.91
N VAL A 308 -9.89 6.10 18.71
CA VAL A 308 -10.58 5.99 17.42
C VAL A 308 -10.98 7.37 16.96
N LEU A 309 -10.61 7.73 15.75
CA LEU A 309 -11.00 8.97 15.08
C LEU A 309 -12.16 8.65 14.14
N LEU A 310 -13.33 9.20 14.41
CA LEU A 310 -14.50 9.07 13.54
C LEU A 310 -14.45 10.12 12.44
N VAL A 311 -14.64 9.67 11.21
CA VAL A 311 -14.66 10.47 9.98
C VAL A 311 -15.86 10.05 9.13
N GLY A 312 -16.26 10.87 8.19
CA GLY A 312 -17.40 10.64 7.32
C GLY A 312 -18.74 10.95 7.97
N GLY A 313 -19.69 11.45 7.16
CA GLY A 313 -20.99 11.95 7.65
C GLY A 313 -21.82 10.87 8.37
N SER A 314 -21.73 9.61 7.97
CA SER A 314 -22.50 8.50 8.57
C SER A 314 -21.95 8.04 9.92
N SER A 315 -20.72 8.42 10.29
CA SER A 315 -20.18 8.21 11.64
C SER A 315 -20.94 9.01 12.73
N ARG A 316 -21.80 9.93 12.33
CA ARG A 316 -22.70 10.69 13.22
C ARG A 316 -23.88 9.87 13.75
N ILE A 317 -24.13 8.67 13.21
CA ILE A 317 -25.17 7.73 13.71
C ILE A 317 -24.77 7.34 15.15
N PRO A 318 -25.64 7.59 16.16
CA PRO A 318 -25.28 7.34 17.57
C PRO A 318 -24.79 5.94 17.86
N ALA A 319 -25.36 4.92 17.21
CA ALA A 319 -24.96 3.53 17.35
C ALA A 319 -23.48 3.29 16.97
N VAL A 320 -22.87 4.12 16.13
CA VAL A 320 -21.44 4.05 15.80
C VAL A 320 -20.58 4.43 17.01
N GLU A 321 -20.88 5.57 17.66
CA GLU A 321 -20.16 6.01 18.88
C GLU A 321 -20.33 5.00 20.02
N GLU A 322 -21.54 4.49 20.21
CA GLU A 322 -21.86 3.47 21.21
C GLU A 322 -21.08 2.18 20.99
N LEU A 323 -21.00 1.74 19.72
CA LEU A 323 -20.29 0.53 19.35
C LEU A 323 -18.77 0.67 19.56
N VAL A 324 -18.20 1.81 19.15
CA VAL A 324 -16.78 2.14 19.38
C VAL A 324 -16.49 2.15 20.89
N LEU A 325 -17.31 2.84 21.68
CA LEU A 325 -17.14 2.89 23.14
C LEU A 325 -17.23 1.50 23.77
N LYS A 326 -18.19 0.69 23.35
CA LYS A 326 -18.38 -0.69 23.84
C LYS A 326 -17.17 -1.58 23.53
N LYS A 327 -16.59 -1.45 22.34
CA LYS A 327 -15.47 -2.30 21.90
C LYS A 327 -14.13 -1.84 22.47
N THR A 328 -13.90 -0.54 22.54
CA THR A 328 -12.59 0.02 22.92
C THR A 328 -12.51 0.45 24.39
N GLY A 329 -13.65 0.67 25.05
CA GLY A 329 -13.73 1.34 26.36
C GLY A 329 -13.36 2.83 26.32
N LYS A 330 -13.13 3.41 25.13
CA LYS A 330 -12.69 4.78 24.93
C LYS A 330 -13.71 5.56 24.10
N LYS A 331 -13.94 6.81 24.47
CA LYS A 331 -14.72 7.71 23.62
C LYS A 331 -13.94 8.06 22.35
N PRO A 332 -14.62 8.24 21.21
CA PRO A 332 -13.98 8.72 20.00
C PRO A 332 -13.19 10.02 20.21
N LEU A 333 -12.08 10.15 19.47
CA LEU A 333 -11.28 11.36 19.47
C LEU A 333 -12.08 12.50 18.88
N ARG A 334 -11.86 13.70 19.41
CA ARG A 334 -12.53 14.94 18.95
C ARG A 334 -11.44 15.95 18.54
N GLY A 335 -11.83 17.00 17.81
CA GLY A 335 -10.91 18.07 17.43
C GLY A 335 -10.76 18.30 15.92
N ILE A 336 -11.53 17.57 15.12
CA ILE A 336 -11.70 17.85 13.67
C ILE A 336 -13.19 17.92 13.32
N ASN A 337 -13.51 18.65 12.27
CA ASN A 337 -14.83 18.56 11.64
C ASN A 337 -14.81 17.36 10.68
N VAL A 338 -15.69 16.40 10.91
CA VAL A 338 -15.70 15.12 10.16
C VAL A 338 -16.01 15.30 8.66
N ASP A 339 -16.67 16.40 8.28
CA ASP A 339 -17.05 16.71 6.90
C ASP A 339 -15.94 17.50 6.17
N GLU A 340 -14.98 18.08 6.88
CA GLU A 340 -13.93 18.96 6.36
C GLU A 340 -12.53 18.39 6.48
N ALA A 341 -12.34 17.41 7.37
CA ALA A 341 -11.04 16.87 7.74
C ALA A 341 -10.28 16.29 6.54
N VAL A 342 -10.99 15.61 5.66
CA VAL A 342 -10.41 14.92 4.51
C VAL A 342 -9.86 15.94 3.50
N ALA A 343 -10.66 16.95 3.13
CA ALA A 343 -10.20 18.03 2.24
C ALA A 343 -9.06 18.85 2.86
N THR A 344 -9.17 19.15 4.16
CA THR A 344 -8.12 19.84 4.93
C THR A 344 -6.79 19.10 4.89
N GLY A 345 -6.81 17.79 5.14
CA GLY A 345 -5.61 16.95 5.08
C GLY A 345 -5.02 16.85 3.67
N ALA A 346 -5.88 16.78 2.65
CA ALA A 346 -5.45 16.82 1.25
C ALA A 346 -4.75 18.14 0.90
N ALA A 347 -5.24 19.28 1.39
CA ALA A 347 -4.59 20.57 1.17
C ALA A 347 -3.23 20.67 1.89
N ILE A 348 -3.11 20.10 3.10
CA ILE A 348 -1.83 20.02 3.82
C ILE A 348 -0.84 19.15 3.02
N GLN A 349 -1.30 18.02 2.47
CA GLN A 349 -0.47 17.17 1.60
C GLN A 349 -0.04 17.93 0.34
N ALA A 350 -0.96 18.63 -0.31
CA ALA A 350 -0.65 19.46 -1.50
C ALA A 350 0.44 20.51 -1.20
N ALA A 351 0.35 21.16 -0.05
CA ALA A 351 1.37 22.13 0.38
C ALA A 351 2.73 21.48 0.66
N SER A 352 2.74 20.25 1.19
CA SER A 352 3.97 19.47 1.40
C SER A 352 4.64 19.06 0.09
N ASP A 353 3.85 18.66 -0.92
CA ASP A 353 4.35 18.20 -2.22
C ASP A 353 4.82 19.35 -3.12
N LEU A 354 4.21 20.52 -3.01
CA LEU A 354 4.66 21.73 -3.68
C LEU A 354 5.89 22.31 -2.97
N SER A 355 7.08 21.80 -3.28
CA SER A 355 8.39 22.03 -2.64
C SER A 355 8.86 23.50 -2.49
N SER A 356 7.98 24.46 -2.60
CA SER A 356 8.21 25.89 -2.55
C SER A 356 7.41 26.61 -1.44
N PHE A 357 6.69 25.88 -0.58
CA PHE A 357 6.06 26.43 0.59
C PHE A 357 7.02 26.38 1.79
N GLU A 358 7.80 27.45 1.97
CA GLU A 358 8.35 27.75 3.28
C GLU A 358 7.20 28.31 4.13
N LEU A 359 6.60 27.48 4.97
CA LEU A 359 5.74 27.98 6.03
C LEU A 359 6.61 28.73 7.02
N GLU A 360 6.58 30.05 7.03
CA GLU A 360 6.96 30.83 8.17
C GLU A 360 5.96 30.55 9.31
N THR A 361 6.21 29.44 10.02
CA THR A 361 5.35 29.01 11.11
C THR A 361 5.74 29.71 12.39
N THR A 362 5.00 30.71 12.76
CA THR A 362 4.87 31.12 14.15
C THR A 362 4.01 30.08 14.89
N GLY A 363 4.65 29.01 15.40
CA GLY A 363 4.12 28.20 16.47
C GLY A 363 3.30 26.96 16.13
N ALA A 364 3.22 26.49 14.90
CA ALA A 364 2.56 25.23 14.59
C ALA A 364 3.56 24.05 14.62
N PRO A 365 3.29 22.97 15.35
CA PRO A 365 4.26 21.90 15.61
C PRO A 365 4.33 20.82 14.53
N LEU A 366 3.46 20.80 13.51
CA LEU A 366 3.67 20.06 12.27
C LEU A 366 4.26 21.02 11.25
N THR A 367 5.57 20.98 11.15
CA THR A 367 6.27 21.56 10.00
C THR A 367 5.86 20.74 8.76
N LEU A 368 5.83 21.35 7.57
CA LEU A 368 5.69 20.68 6.27
C LEU A 368 6.78 19.60 6.00
N GLN A 369 7.63 19.32 6.99
CA GLN A 369 8.63 18.26 7.02
C GLN A 369 8.10 16.92 7.55
N THR A 370 6.80 16.82 7.88
CA THR A 370 6.22 15.56 8.33
C THR A 370 6.17 14.59 7.14
N THR A 371 6.89 13.49 7.25
CA THR A 371 6.85 12.42 6.25
C THR A 371 5.55 11.65 6.39
N ILE A 372 4.82 11.52 5.29
CA ILE A 372 3.59 10.74 5.23
C ILE A 372 3.90 9.45 4.49
N ARG A 373 3.63 8.31 5.14
CA ARG A 373 3.79 6.98 4.54
C ARG A 373 2.47 6.27 4.53
N ASP A 374 2.00 5.97 3.34
CA ASP A 374 0.78 5.23 3.11
C ASP A 374 1.08 3.77 2.76
N VAL A 375 0.04 2.92 2.70
CA VAL A 375 0.14 1.51 2.36
C VAL A 375 -0.89 1.15 1.29
N ILE A 376 -0.67 0.06 0.56
CA ILE A 376 -1.65 -0.46 -0.39
C ILE A 376 -2.79 -1.18 0.33
N GLY A 377 -4.03 -0.99 -0.15
CA GLY A 377 -5.24 -1.61 0.41
C GLY A 377 -5.41 -3.07 0.02
N HIS A 378 -4.81 -3.53 -1.08
CA HIS A 378 -4.94 -4.88 -1.60
C HIS A 378 -3.60 -5.47 -2.00
N SER A 379 -3.44 -6.78 -1.84
CA SER A 379 -2.30 -7.49 -2.40
C SER A 379 -2.32 -7.40 -3.92
N LEU A 380 -1.14 -7.20 -4.53
CA LEU A 380 -0.92 -7.34 -5.95
C LEU A 380 -0.33 -8.72 -6.22
N GLY A 381 -0.92 -9.42 -7.16
CA GLY A 381 -0.49 -10.73 -7.55
C GLY A 381 -0.56 -10.95 -9.06
N MET A 382 -0.32 -12.17 -9.46
CA MET A 382 -0.50 -12.61 -10.84
C MET A 382 -1.12 -14.00 -10.90
N VAL A 383 -1.74 -14.33 -12.01
CA VAL A 383 -2.16 -15.70 -12.30
C VAL A 383 -0.92 -16.56 -12.46
N ALA A 384 -0.81 -17.60 -11.65
CA ALA A 384 0.27 -18.59 -11.72
C ALA A 384 -0.30 -20.01 -11.59
N GLU A 385 0.49 -21.00 -11.97
CA GLU A 385 0.14 -22.40 -11.72
C GLU A 385 0.43 -22.76 -10.26
N SER A 386 -0.43 -23.59 -9.66
CA SER A 386 -0.13 -24.24 -8.38
C SER A 386 1.10 -25.17 -8.50
N ALA A 387 1.77 -25.44 -7.38
CA ALA A 387 2.99 -26.28 -7.37
C ALA A 387 2.75 -27.70 -7.94
N ASP A 388 1.55 -28.23 -7.76
CA ASP A 388 1.13 -29.53 -8.27
C ASP A 388 0.50 -29.46 -9.67
N ARG A 389 0.43 -28.27 -10.29
CA ARG A 389 -0.19 -27.97 -11.58
C ARG A 389 -1.66 -28.36 -11.70
N SER A 390 -2.37 -28.48 -10.59
CA SER A 390 -3.77 -28.86 -10.57
C SER A 390 -4.71 -27.69 -10.87
N ARG A 391 -4.27 -26.44 -10.61
CA ARG A 391 -5.10 -25.24 -10.78
C ARG A 391 -4.28 -23.98 -10.97
N TYR A 392 -4.93 -22.92 -11.41
CA TYR A 392 -4.38 -21.57 -11.32
C TYR A 392 -4.59 -20.99 -9.91
N VAL A 393 -3.64 -20.18 -9.48
CA VAL A 393 -3.65 -19.50 -8.17
C VAL A 393 -3.26 -18.04 -8.32
N ASN A 394 -3.72 -17.22 -7.40
CA ASN A 394 -3.23 -15.86 -7.24
C ASN A 394 -1.88 -15.92 -6.51
N GLN A 395 -0.80 -15.80 -7.25
CA GLN A 395 0.54 -15.66 -6.67
C GLN A 395 0.74 -14.22 -6.23
N LYS A 396 0.56 -13.95 -4.95
CA LYS A 396 0.76 -12.61 -4.35
C LYS A 396 2.25 -12.24 -4.45
N ILE A 397 2.51 -11.02 -4.94
CA ILE A 397 3.86 -10.46 -5.16
C ILE A 397 4.10 -9.33 -4.19
N ILE A 398 3.17 -8.36 -4.13
CA ILE A 398 3.20 -7.27 -3.17
C ILE A 398 2.07 -7.51 -2.16
N PRO A 399 2.37 -7.83 -0.90
CA PRO A 399 1.34 -8.08 0.11
C PRO A 399 0.55 -6.81 0.45
N LYS A 400 -0.73 -6.97 0.80
CA LYS A 400 -1.56 -5.93 1.44
C LYS A 400 -0.79 -5.29 2.61
N ASN A 401 -1.00 -4.01 2.83
CA ASN A 401 -0.31 -3.19 3.84
C ASN A 401 1.19 -2.97 3.57
N SER A 402 1.69 -3.27 2.36
CA SER A 402 3.03 -2.83 1.96
C SER A 402 3.08 -1.32 1.82
N PRO A 403 4.14 -0.65 2.30
CA PRO A 403 4.27 0.80 2.17
C PRO A 403 4.43 1.21 0.71
N ILE A 404 3.90 2.38 0.34
CA ILE A 404 4.09 3.00 -0.97
C ILE A 404 4.99 4.24 -0.87
N PRO A 405 5.87 4.48 -1.87
CA PRO A 405 6.12 3.63 -3.05
C PRO A 405 6.88 2.34 -2.71
N CYS A 406 6.67 1.28 -3.50
CA CYS A 406 7.42 0.04 -3.35
C CYS A 406 7.61 -0.68 -4.70
N THR A 407 8.64 -1.51 -4.78
CA THR A 407 8.93 -2.34 -5.94
C THR A 407 9.32 -3.74 -5.49
N PHE A 408 8.73 -4.74 -6.11
CA PHE A 408 9.05 -6.15 -5.92
C PHE A 408 9.28 -6.79 -7.27
N ASN A 409 10.05 -7.87 -7.32
CA ASN A 409 10.26 -8.62 -8.55
C ASN A 409 9.90 -10.09 -8.39
N LYS A 410 9.57 -10.70 -9.51
CA LYS A 410 9.30 -12.12 -9.62
C LYS A 410 9.98 -12.68 -10.85
N SER A 411 10.81 -13.68 -10.64
CA SER A 411 11.45 -14.39 -11.75
C SER A 411 10.52 -15.45 -12.33
N SER A 412 10.48 -15.52 -13.64
CA SER A 412 9.73 -16.51 -14.41
C SER A 412 10.62 -17.06 -15.53
N SER A 413 10.39 -18.29 -16.00
CA SER A 413 11.07 -18.79 -17.19
C SER A 413 10.07 -19.15 -18.27
N LEU A 414 10.42 -18.81 -19.50
CA LEU A 414 9.66 -19.13 -20.69
C LEU A 414 10.52 -20.03 -21.62
N ARG A 415 9.89 -21.03 -22.23
CA ARG A 415 10.52 -21.73 -23.35
C ARG A 415 10.52 -20.81 -24.56
N VAL A 416 11.69 -20.60 -25.14
CA VAL A 416 11.90 -19.73 -26.31
C VAL A 416 12.39 -20.56 -27.48
N SER A 417 11.85 -20.30 -28.66
CA SER A 417 12.20 -20.98 -29.91
C SER A 417 12.38 -19.99 -31.04
N ALA A 418 13.36 -20.21 -31.90
CA ALA A 418 13.61 -19.38 -33.07
C ALA A 418 12.48 -19.40 -34.11
N SER A 419 11.59 -20.38 -34.02
CA SER A 419 10.47 -20.56 -34.95
C SER A 419 9.14 -19.96 -34.43
N GLN A 420 9.13 -19.36 -33.25
CA GLN A 420 7.92 -18.83 -32.61
C GLN A 420 8.08 -17.37 -32.22
N ASN A 421 6.94 -16.64 -32.18
CA ASN A 421 6.89 -15.34 -31.54
C ASN A 421 6.95 -15.57 -30.02
N ASN A 422 8.11 -15.27 -29.43
CA ASN A 422 8.32 -15.51 -28.00
C ASN A 422 7.76 -14.34 -27.22
N GLU A 423 6.57 -14.52 -26.65
CA GLU A 423 5.88 -13.55 -25.80
C GLU A 423 5.52 -14.22 -24.46
N LEU A 424 5.61 -13.44 -23.38
CA LEU A 424 5.16 -13.84 -22.06
C LEU A 424 3.89 -13.07 -21.71
N GLU A 425 2.79 -13.77 -21.50
CA GLU A 425 1.53 -13.20 -21.04
C GLU A 425 1.40 -13.32 -19.53
N VAL A 426 1.07 -12.22 -18.86
CA VAL A 426 0.88 -12.15 -17.42
C VAL A 426 -0.45 -11.46 -17.13
N TYR A 427 -1.34 -12.13 -16.43
CA TYR A 427 -2.57 -11.55 -15.93
C TYR A 427 -2.33 -11.07 -14.51
N MET A 428 -2.39 -9.75 -14.32
CA MET A 428 -2.22 -9.14 -13.01
C MET A 428 -3.52 -9.15 -12.22
N LEU A 429 -3.38 -9.50 -10.95
CA LEU A 429 -4.48 -9.64 -10.00
C LEU A 429 -4.33 -8.66 -8.84
N GLN A 430 -5.45 -8.17 -8.35
CA GLN A 430 -5.53 -7.42 -7.11
C GLN A 430 -6.59 -8.05 -6.21
N GLY A 431 -6.18 -8.49 -5.01
CA GLY A 431 -7.08 -9.16 -4.07
C GLY A 431 -6.37 -10.16 -3.17
N GLU A 432 -7.11 -10.61 -2.14
CA GLU A 432 -6.55 -11.47 -1.08
C GLU A 432 -6.84 -12.95 -1.29
N SER A 433 -7.81 -13.30 -2.14
CA SER A 433 -8.13 -14.72 -2.41
C SER A 433 -6.97 -15.42 -3.13
N ASP A 434 -6.77 -16.70 -2.82
CA ASP A 434 -5.86 -17.55 -3.58
C ASP A 434 -6.49 -18.01 -4.90
N ASN A 435 -7.82 -17.88 -5.06
CA ASN A 435 -8.53 -18.15 -6.29
C ASN A 435 -8.51 -16.90 -7.20
N PRO A 436 -7.90 -16.95 -8.41
CA PRO A 436 -7.82 -15.79 -9.31
C PRO A 436 -9.16 -15.18 -9.69
N ILE A 437 -10.23 -15.98 -9.80
CA ILE A 437 -11.56 -15.52 -10.20
C ILE A 437 -12.20 -14.60 -9.13
N GLU A 438 -11.83 -14.79 -7.88
CA GLU A 438 -12.30 -13.97 -6.76
C GLU A 438 -11.49 -12.68 -6.59
N CYS A 439 -10.51 -12.44 -7.47
CA CYS A 439 -9.66 -11.25 -7.48
C CYS A 439 -10.04 -10.34 -8.66
N THR A 440 -9.75 -9.05 -8.52
CA THR A 440 -9.86 -8.10 -9.63
C THR A 440 -8.70 -8.31 -10.60
N ILE A 441 -9.01 -8.58 -11.87
CA ILE A 441 -7.99 -8.66 -12.92
C ILE A 441 -7.71 -7.24 -13.42
N LEU A 442 -6.49 -6.73 -13.16
CA LEU A 442 -6.11 -5.36 -13.52
C LEU A 442 -5.79 -5.20 -15.01
N GLY A 443 -5.34 -6.28 -15.67
CA GLY A 443 -4.99 -6.26 -17.08
C GLY A 443 -4.18 -7.48 -17.50
N LYS A 444 -4.09 -7.68 -18.82
CA LYS A 444 -3.20 -8.65 -19.46
C LYS A 444 -1.96 -7.91 -19.95
N TYR A 445 -0.81 -8.24 -19.39
CA TYR A 445 0.48 -7.66 -19.72
C TYR A 445 1.22 -8.65 -20.63
N VAL A 446 1.61 -8.20 -21.82
CA VAL A 446 2.33 -9.01 -22.80
C VAL A 446 3.72 -8.47 -22.97
N PHE A 447 4.72 -9.27 -22.64
CA PHE A 447 6.13 -8.95 -22.75
C PHE A 447 6.68 -9.56 -24.04
N SER A 448 7.28 -8.75 -24.91
CA SER A 448 7.83 -9.15 -26.18
C SER A 448 9.30 -8.76 -26.33
N GLY A 449 9.94 -9.24 -27.40
CA GLY A 449 11.36 -8.99 -27.64
C GLY A 449 12.30 -9.95 -26.93
N LEU A 450 11.77 -11.10 -26.48
CA LEU A 450 12.54 -12.19 -25.89
C LEU A 450 13.51 -12.80 -26.93
N GLU A 451 14.77 -12.89 -26.54
CA GLU A 451 15.81 -13.51 -27.35
C GLU A 451 15.93 -15.02 -27.03
N VAL A 452 16.22 -15.78 -28.09
CA VAL A 452 16.42 -17.22 -27.94
C VAL A 452 17.74 -17.48 -27.24
N THR A 453 17.73 -18.32 -26.23
CA THR A 453 18.91 -18.74 -25.49
C THR A 453 19.39 -20.12 -25.96
N PRO A 454 20.67 -20.46 -25.79
CA PRO A 454 21.18 -21.77 -26.12
C PRO A 454 20.49 -22.94 -25.35
N SER A 455 19.91 -22.63 -24.19
CA SER A 455 19.16 -23.62 -23.38
C SER A 455 17.72 -23.80 -23.85
N GLY A 456 17.23 -22.98 -24.78
CA GLY A 456 15.82 -22.94 -25.17
C GLY A 456 14.88 -22.43 -24.08
N LYS A 457 15.43 -21.79 -23.04
CA LYS A 457 14.66 -21.19 -21.92
C LYS A 457 15.20 -19.79 -21.65
N ALA A 458 14.36 -18.78 -21.68
CA ALA A 458 14.67 -17.42 -21.22
C ALA A 458 14.24 -17.26 -19.75
N LEU A 459 15.12 -16.73 -18.93
CA LEU A 459 14.81 -16.34 -17.56
C LEU A 459 14.41 -14.85 -17.56
N ILE A 460 13.28 -14.52 -16.98
CA ILE A 460 12.68 -13.18 -17.03
C ILE A 460 12.40 -12.74 -15.61
N ASP A 461 12.92 -11.57 -15.21
CA ASP A 461 12.49 -10.86 -14.02
C ASP A 461 11.39 -9.87 -14.38
N ILE A 462 10.26 -9.97 -13.68
CA ILE A 462 9.15 -9.04 -13.80
C ILE A 462 9.11 -8.21 -12.53
N PHE A 463 9.21 -6.89 -12.69
CA PHE A 463 9.18 -5.92 -11.61
C PHE A 463 7.78 -5.33 -11.51
N TYR A 464 7.24 -5.34 -10.32
CA TYR A 464 5.94 -4.79 -9.96
C TYR A 464 6.17 -3.64 -9.00
N SER A 465 5.68 -2.47 -9.32
CA SER A 465 5.86 -1.28 -8.50
C SER A 465 4.54 -0.59 -8.22
N TYR A 466 4.41 -0.03 -7.04
CA TYR A 466 3.45 1.02 -6.75
C TYR A 466 4.17 2.34 -6.64
N ASN A 467 3.74 3.34 -7.39
CA ASN A 467 4.24 4.70 -7.25
C ASN A 467 3.60 5.40 -6.02
N GLN A 468 3.97 6.66 -5.79
CA GLN A 468 3.43 7.45 -4.67
C GLN A 468 1.91 7.66 -4.71
N ASN A 469 1.29 7.51 -5.87
CA ASN A 469 -0.16 7.61 -6.06
C ASN A 469 -0.88 6.27 -5.87
N GLY A 470 -0.15 5.21 -5.52
CA GLY A 470 -0.70 3.86 -5.43
C GLY A 470 -1.13 3.29 -6.78
N VAL A 471 -0.53 3.77 -7.88
CA VAL A 471 -0.74 3.29 -9.23
C VAL A 471 0.33 2.26 -9.56
N VAL A 472 -0.08 1.17 -10.20
CA VAL A 472 0.78 0.06 -10.56
C VAL A 472 1.59 0.38 -11.82
N ASP A 473 2.89 0.09 -11.77
CA ASP A 473 3.77 0.05 -12.92
C ASP A 473 4.44 -1.32 -13.01
N VAL A 474 4.63 -1.82 -14.25
CA VAL A 474 5.20 -3.15 -14.50
C VAL A 474 6.25 -3.06 -15.59
N ARG A 475 7.39 -3.67 -15.33
CA ARG A 475 8.48 -3.81 -16.31
C ARG A 475 9.10 -5.20 -16.21
N ALA A 476 9.77 -5.65 -17.26
CA ALA A 476 10.45 -6.93 -17.26
C ALA A 476 11.82 -6.85 -17.96
N ILE A 477 12.73 -7.69 -17.49
CA ILE A 477 14.09 -7.80 -18.01
C ILE A 477 14.38 -9.28 -18.26
N GLN A 478 14.90 -9.61 -19.46
CA GLN A 478 15.45 -10.93 -19.70
C GLN A 478 16.83 -11.02 -19.04
N LEU A 479 17.01 -11.94 -18.08
CA LEU A 479 18.21 -12.02 -17.25
C LEU A 479 19.45 -12.52 -18.01
N ASP A 480 19.25 -13.41 -19.00
CA ASP A 480 20.33 -13.99 -19.77
C ASP A 480 21.21 -12.96 -20.51
N ASN A 481 20.62 -11.83 -20.89
CA ASN A 481 21.30 -10.77 -21.65
C ASN A 481 21.08 -9.37 -21.07
N GLN A 482 20.43 -9.26 -19.89
CA GLN A 482 20.09 -8.00 -19.21
C GLN A 482 19.27 -7.04 -20.09
N LYS A 483 18.46 -7.56 -21.01
CA LYS A 483 17.69 -6.77 -21.96
C LYS A 483 16.31 -6.44 -21.40
N PRO A 484 15.92 -5.16 -21.36
CA PRO A 484 14.56 -4.79 -21.03
C PRO A 484 13.60 -5.26 -22.13
N LEU A 485 12.47 -5.82 -21.71
CA LEU A 485 11.45 -6.31 -22.62
C LEU A 485 10.45 -5.20 -22.96
N GLN A 486 9.94 -5.24 -24.17
CA GLN A 486 8.83 -4.36 -24.55
C GLN A 486 7.55 -4.87 -23.89
N ILE A 487 6.76 -3.95 -23.38
CA ILE A 487 5.49 -4.23 -22.73
C ILE A 487 4.33 -3.63 -23.52
N ARG A 488 3.25 -4.39 -23.65
CA ARG A 488 1.95 -3.87 -24.07
C ARG A 488 0.89 -4.36 -23.11
N VAL A 489 -0.08 -3.53 -22.81
CA VAL A 489 -1.23 -3.88 -21.98
C VAL A 489 -2.40 -4.17 -22.92
N GLU A 490 -2.97 -5.35 -22.81
CA GLU A 490 -4.12 -5.79 -23.58
C GLU A 490 -5.37 -5.81 -22.69
N PRO A 491 -6.56 -5.62 -23.27
CA PRO A 491 -7.81 -5.84 -22.56
C PRO A 491 -7.87 -7.26 -21.99
N VAL A 492 -8.47 -7.40 -20.82
CA VAL A 492 -8.77 -8.72 -20.26
C VAL A 492 -9.79 -9.40 -21.18
N PRO A 493 -9.57 -10.67 -21.61
CA PRO A 493 -10.54 -11.40 -22.39
C PRO A 493 -11.88 -11.49 -21.65
N GLU A 494 -13.00 -11.38 -22.38
CA GLU A 494 -14.34 -11.57 -21.80
C GLU A 494 -14.52 -12.98 -21.22
N ASP A 495 -13.93 -14.00 -21.89
CA ASP A 495 -13.91 -15.37 -21.39
C ASP A 495 -12.65 -15.62 -20.55
N ILE A 496 -12.84 -15.66 -19.24
CA ILE A 496 -11.82 -16.04 -18.25
C ILE A 496 -12.06 -17.45 -17.67
N SER A 497 -12.98 -18.23 -18.23
CA SER A 497 -13.32 -19.58 -17.76
C SER A 497 -12.16 -20.57 -17.79
N TRP A 498 -11.11 -20.24 -18.56
CA TRP A 498 -9.87 -21.03 -18.57
C TRP A 498 -9.18 -21.08 -17.21
N LEU A 499 -9.41 -20.11 -16.34
CA LEU A 499 -8.89 -20.09 -14.97
C LEU A 499 -9.45 -21.22 -14.08
N GLU A 500 -10.59 -21.80 -14.46
CA GLU A 500 -11.21 -22.94 -13.77
C GLU A 500 -10.64 -24.30 -14.22
N ARG A 501 -9.83 -24.32 -15.29
CA ARG A 501 -9.25 -25.52 -15.86
C ARG A 501 -7.86 -25.78 -15.29
N ALA A 502 -7.40 -27.04 -15.38
CA ALA A 502 -6.03 -27.34 -15.04
C ALA A 502 -5.06 -26.69 -16.05
N PRO A 503 -3.97 -26.07 -15.60
CA PRO A 503 -3.02 -25.40 -16.48
C PRO A 503 -2.34 -26.38 -17.44
N SER A 504 -2.13 -25.94 -18.67
CA SER A 504 -1.33 -26.65 -19.68
C SER A 504 -0.09 -25.81 -20.03
N ASP A 505 1.09 -26.31 -19.69
CA ASP A 505 2.41 -25.90 -20.22
C ASP A 505 3.05 -24.56 -19.86
N ILE A 506 2.57 -23.77 -18.92
CA ILE A 506 3.33 -22.63 -18.41
C ILE A 506 4.10 -23.05 -17.14
N THR A 507 5.41 -23.02 -17.18
CA THR A 507 6.24 -23.38 -16.03
C THR A 507 6.65 -22.14 -15.27
N THR A 508 6.04 -21.87 -14.11
CA THR A 508 6.65 -20.96 -13.13
C THR A 508 7.88 -21.63 -12.57
N VAL A 509 9.03 -21.00 -12.74
CA VAL A 509 10.29 -21.53 -12.20
C VAL A 509 10.42 -21.12 -10.75
N SER A 510 10.75 -22.11 -9.92
CA SER A 510 11.30 -21.86 -8.60
C SER A 510 12.43 -20.82 -8.67
N HIS A 511 12.48 -19.93 -7.70
CA HIS A 511 13.59 -18.97 -7.54
C HIS A 511 14.93 -19.67 -7.77
N PRO A 512 15.89 -19.03 -8.46
CA PRO A 512 17.23 -19.57 -8.55
C PRO A 512 17.73 -19.84 -7.13
N GLU A 513 18.32 -21.00 -6.93
CA GLU A 513 18.88 -21.37 -5.64
C GLU A 513 19.91 -20.32 -5.20
N VAL A 514 19.72 -19.75 -4.04
CA VAL A 514 20.61 -18.72 -3.46
C VAL A 514 21.63 -19.41 -2.58
N ALA A 515 22.92 -19.11 -2.77
CA ALA A 515 23.97 -19.58 -1.88
C ALA A 515 24.41 -18.48 -0.91
N VAL A 516 24.38 -18.78 0.38
CA VAL A 516 24.89 -17.91 1.43
C VAL A 516 26.02 -18.61 2.18
N VAL A 517 27.20 -17.98 2.21
CA VAL A 517 28.34 -18.49 2.94
C VAL A 517 28.62 -17.57 4.14
N PHE A 518 28.39 -18.08 5.33
CA PHE A 518 28.82 -17.39 6.55
C PHE A 518 30.32 -17.62 6.73
N VAL A 519 31.07 -16.54 6.82
CA VAL A 519 32.50 -16.50 7.08
C VAL A 519 32.71 -15.82 8.41
N VAL A 520 33.02 -16.60 9.43
CA VAL A 520 33.06 -16.14 10.81
C VAL A 520 34.49 -16.05 11.31
N ASP A 521 34.85 -14.90 11.85
CA ASP A 521 36.10 -14.71 12.59
C ASP A 521 36.09 -15.62 13.83
N THR A 522 37.20 -16.29 14.06
CA THR A 522 37.42 -17.17 15.20
C THR A 522 38.78 -16.88 15.85
N SER A 523 39.24 -15.63 15.73
CA SER A 523 40.43 -15.09 16.43
C SER A 523 40.22 -15.01 17.92
N GLY A 524 41.26 -14.60 18.66
CA GLY A 524 41.24 -14.57 20.11
C GLY A 524 40.17 -13.69 20.71
N SER A 525 39.93 -12.51 20.14
CA SER A 525 38.92 -11.53 20.57
C SER A 525 37.48 -12.07 20.53
N MET A 526 37.18 -12.96 19.59
CA MET A 526 35.86 -13.62 19.51
C MET A 526 35.56 -14.58 20.67
N PHE A 527 36.58 -14.93 21.45
CA PHE A 527 36.50 -15.82 22.63
C PHE A 527 36.86 -15.10 23.95
N ASP A 528 36.95 -13.77 23.92
CA ASP A 528 37.26 -12.94 25.10
C ASP A 528 35.96 -12.47 25.77
N ASP A 529 35.82 -12.71 27.07
CA ASP A 529 34.68 -12.33 27.91
C ASP A 529 34.91 -11.00 28.67
N SER A 530 36.01 -10.28 28.37
CA SER A 530 36.40 -9.06 29.07
C SER A 530 35.39 -7.92 28.97
N TYR A 531 34.48 -7.94 27.97
CA TYR A 531 33.54 -6.86 27.67
C TYR A 531 32.07 -7.21 27.91
N SER A 532 31.71 -8.48 28.07
CA SER A 532 30.30 -8.90 28.32
C SER A 532 30.25 -10.30 28.93
N SER A 533 29.12 -10.65 29.59
CA SER A 533 28.88 -12.01 30.11
C SER A 533 28.69 -13.07 28.99
N ASP A 534 28.56 -12.63 27.75
CA ASP A 534 28.29 -13.51 26.58
C ASP A 534 29.47 -13.37 25.60
N LEU A 535 30.02 -14.48 25.15
CA LEU A 535 31.11 -14.52 24.19
C LEU A 535 30.64 -14.06 22.79
N PRO A 536 31.43 -13.22 22.08
CA PRO A 536 31.07 -12.81 20.70
C PRO A 536 30.80 -13.98 19.76
N ILE A 537 31.55 -15.07 19.87
CA ILE A 537 31.34 -16.28 19.06
C ILE A 537 29.99 -16.96 19.33
N GLU A 538 29.46 -16.91 20.55
CA GLU A 538 28.16 -17.47 20.89
C GLU A 538 27.04 -16.61 20.28
N LYS A 539 27.19 -15.29 20.33
CA LYS A 539 26.28 -14.36 19.66
C LYS A 539 26.27 -14.51 18.14
N ALA A 540 27.43 -14.78 17.54
CA ALA A 540 27.53 -15.14 16.12
C ALA A 540 26.76 -16.41 15.78
N GLN A 541 26.86 -17.44 16.64
CA GLN A 541 26.11 -18.68 16.47
C GLN A 541 24.60 -18.45 16.56
N ASP A 542 24.14 -17.63 17.50
CA ASP A 542 22.73 -17.31 17.66
C ASP A 542 22.19 -16.48 16.50
N ALA A 543 22.98 -15.53 16.00
CA ALA A 543 22.63 -14.74 14.83
C ALA A 543 22.45 -15.61 13.58
N ILE A 544 23.32 -16.56 13.33
CA ILE A 544 23.18 -17.52 12.22
C ILE A 544 21.91 -18.37 12.41
N ARG A 545 21.60 -18.80 13.65
CA ARG A 545 20.35 -19.53 13.92
C ARG A 545 19.10 -18.70 13.67
N GLU A 546 19.13 -17.41 14.03
CA GLU A 546 18.00 -16.48 13.75
C GLU A 546 17.83 -16.26 12.23
N PHE A 547 18.94 -16.10 11.49
CA PHE A 547 18.90 -16.09 10.03
C PHE A 547 18.20 -17.34 9.48
N MET A 548 18.60 -18.51 9.97
CA MET A 548 18.06 -19.81 9.54
C MET A 548 16.57 -19.99 9.83
N LYS A 549 16.00 -19.26 10.79
CA LYS A 549 14.56 -19.29 11.07
C LYS A 549 13.73 -18.51 10.04
N LYS A 550 14.36 -17.57 9.33
CA LYS A 550 13.71 -16.63 8.42
C LYS A 550 13.81 -17.01 6.95
N ILE A 551 14.66 -17.98 6.59
CA ILE A 551 14.86 -18.42 5.22
C ILE A 551 14.19 -19.77 4.96
N ASP A 552 13.84 -20.00 3.69
CA ASP A 552 13.37 -21.28 3.20
C ASP A 552 14.54 -22.09 2.58
N LEU A 553 14.90 -23.19 3.22
CA LEU A 553 16.00 -24.05 2.76
C LEU A 553 15.71 -24.79 1.44
N GLU A 554 14.48 -24.76 0.93
CA GLU A 554 14.22 -25.26 -0.43
C GLU A 554 14.89 -24.35 -1.47
N HIS A 555 15.00 -23.06 -1.16
CA HIS A 555 15.57 -22.02 -2.05
C HIS A 555 16.96 -21.55 -1.64
N PHE A 556 17.42 -21.88 -0.44
CA PHE A 556 18.72 -21.45 0.08
C PHE A 556 19.65 -22.62 0.37
N SER A 557 20.90 -22.50 -0.10
CA SER A 557 22.01 -23.41 0.27
C SER A 557 22.99 -22.63 1.16
N ILE A 558 23.31 -23.18 2.32
CA ILE A 558 24.14 -22.51 3.33
C ILE A 558 25.48 -23.21 3.45
N GLY A 559 26.54 -22.40 3.42
CA GLY A 559 27.90 -22.80 3.74
C GLY A 559 28.45 -22.10 4.98
N ILE A 560 29.37 -22.68 5.70
CA ILE A 560 29.99 -22.10 6.88
C ILE A 560 31.50 -22.30 6.83
N GLY A 561 32.23 -21.18 6.98
CA GLY A 561 33.67 -21.12 7.12
C GLY A 561 34.09 -20.37 8.39
N ALA A 562 35.18 -20.80 8.98
CA ALA A 562 35.86 -20.14 10.08
C ALA A 562 37.26 -19.66 9.64
N PHE A 563 37.68 -18.50 10.11
CA PHE A 563 39.02 -18.00 9.83
C PHE A 563 39.64 -17.32 11.06
N GLY A 564 40.94 -17.23 11.01
CA GLY A 564 41.82 -16.60 12.02
C GLY A 564 43.26 -16.61 11.46
N ASP A 565 44.20 -17.29 12.07
CA ASP A 565 45.57 -17.51 11.50
C ASP A 565 45.53 -18.40 10.25
N SER A 566 44.45 -19.19 10.07
CA SER A 566 44.17 -20.00 8.91
C SER A 566 42.68 -19.98 8.61
N SER A 567 42.30 -20.48 7.43
CA SER A 567 40.89 -20.60 7.05
C SER A 567 40.47 -22.07 7.05
N ARG A 568 39.25 -22.36 7.53
CA ARG A 568 38.73 -23.73 7.66
C ARG A 568 37.28 -23.81 7.19
N ILE A 569 37.00 -24.72 6.26
CA ILE A 569 35.62 -25.06 5.87
C ILE A 569 35.00 -25.93 6.95
N LEU A 570 33.92 -25.44 7.58
CA LEU A 570 33.13 -26.18 8.57
C LEU A 570 31.98 -26.93 7.91
N GLN A 571 31.38 -26.30 6.87
CA GLN A 571 30.30 -26.89 6.07
C GLN A 571 30.37 -26.35 4.64
N ARG A 572 30.28 -27.24 3.65
CA ARG A 572 30.02 -26.87 2.26
C ARG A 572 28.54 -26.55 2.08
N LEU A 573 28.15 -26.00 0.92
CA LEU A 573 26.77 -25.70 0.63
C LEU A 573 25.87 -26.92 0.88
N THR A 574 24.84 -26.71 1.72
CA THR A 574 23.85 -27.74 2.04
C THR A 574 22.50 -27.08 2.34
N LYS A 575 21.41 -27.80 2.06
CA LYS A 575 20.03 -27.44 2.42
C LYS A 575 19.56 -28.12 3.70
N LYS A 576 20.37 -29.00 4.26
CA LYS A 576 20.02 -29.81 5.42
C LYS A 576 20.27 -29.04 6.72
N ARG A 577 19.22 -28.67 7.39
CA ARG A 577 19.27 -27.93 8.66
C ARG A 577 20.17 -28.55 9.70
N ASP A 578 20.12 -29.90 9.86
CA ASP A 578 20.92 -30.60 10.84
C ASP A 578 22.44 -30.52 10.57
N GLU A 579 22.86 -30.47 9.30
CA GLU A 579 24.27 -30.31 8.92
C GLU A 579 24.74 -28.89 9.22
N ILE A 580 23.88 -27.87 8.96
CA ILE A 580 24.16 -26.47 9.25
C ILE A 580 24.27 -26.27 10.77
N ASP A 581 23.33 -26.78 11.55
CA ASP A 581 23.33 -26.65 13.01
C ASP A 581 24.55 -27.30 13.65
N LYS A 582 24.99 -28.42 13.12
CA LYS A 582 26.24 -29.09 13.56
C LYS A 582 27.47 -28.23 13.25
N ALA A 583 27.51 -27.58 12.10
CA ALA A 583 28.60 -26.69 11.72
C ALA A 583 28.62 -25.41 12.55
N VAL A 584 27.46 -24.82 12.80
CA VAL A 584 27.31 -23.64 13.71
C VAL A 584 27.86 -23.96 15.11
N LYS A 585 27.50 -25.13 15.66
CA LYS A 585 28.05 -25.59 16.96
C LYS A 585 29.58 -25.81 16.96
N LYS A 586 30.19 -26.07 15.80
CA LYS A 586 31.67 -26.23 15.69
C LYS A 586 32.37 -24.87 15.75
N LEU A 587 31.74 -23.75 15.50
CA LEU A 587 32.35 -22.43 15.57
C LEU A 587 32.99 -22.18 16.96
N SER A 588 32.28 -22.45 18.05
CA SER A 588 32.83 -22.32 19.41
C SER A 588 34.03 -23.19 19.76
N LYS A 589 34.31 -24.19 18.90
CA LYS A 589 35.47 -25.07 19.03
C LYS A 589 36.54 -24.80 17.97
N SER A 590 36.40 -23.74 17.19
CA SER A 590 37.24 -23.43 16.03
C SER A 590 38.20 -22.28 16.32
N TYR A 591 38.66 -22.11 17.57
CA TYR A 591 39.61 -21.11 17.98
C TYR A 591 40.86 -21.08 17.11
N LEU A 592 41.19 -19.92 16.52
CA LEU A 592 42.34 -19.68 15.67
C LEU A 592 42.96 -18.32 16.13
N ARG A 593 44.18 -18.32 16.61
CA ARG A 593 44.79 -17.25 17.43
C ARG A 593 44.70 -15.82 16.88
N GLY A 594 45.01 -15.57 15.63
CA GLY A 594 45.08 -14.24 15.00
C GLY A 594 44.20 -14.12 13.78
N THR A 595 44.37 -13.06 13.01
CA THR A 595 43.62 -12.74 11.78
C THR A 595 44.54 -12.66 10.55
N ASN A 596 45.47 -13.63 10.42
CA ASN A 596 46.45 -13.65 9.32
C ASN A 596 45.88 -14.18 8.01
N ALA A 597 44.83 -14.95 8.06
CA ALA A 597 44.24 -15.56 6.87
C ALA A 597 43.26 -14.62 6.17
N VAL A 598 43.26 -14.65 4.85
CA VAL A 598 42.27 -13.97 4.02
C VAL A 598 41.22 -15.01 3.58
N PRO A 599 39.97 -14.94 4.08
CA PRO A 599 39.03 -16.05 3.99
C PRO A 599 38.29 -16.20 2.65
N PHE A 600 38.48 -15.27 1.70
CA PHE A 600 37.70 -15.22 0.46
C PHE A 600 37.96 -16.41 -0.48
N ASP A 601 39.19 -16.93 -0.54
CA ASP A 601 39.47 -18.15 -1.31
C ASP A 601 38.72 -19.38 -0.75
N MET A 602 38.59 -19.44 0.58
CA MET A 602 37.82 -20.49 1.26
C MET A 602 36.30 -20.31 0.92
N ALA A 603 35.78 -19.10 0.97
CA ALA A 603 34.39 -18.83 0.63
C ALA A 603 34.08 -19.17 -0.84
N LYS A 604 34.97 -18.80 -1.77
CA LYS A 604 34.88 -19.23 -3.18
C LYS A 604 34.95 -20.76 -3.35
N ALA A 605 35.74 -21.43 -2.57
CA ALA A 605 35.82 -22.91 -2.59
C ALA A 605 34.53 -23.58 -2.08
N ILE A 606 33.80 -22.92 -1.17
CA ILE A 606 32.46 -23.34 -0.72
C ILE A 606 31.44 -23.11 -1.82
N LEU A 607 31.48 -21.96 -2.50
CA LEU A 607 30.56 -21.55 -3.58
C LEU A 607 30.83 -22.28 -4.91
N LYS A 608 31.94 -23.00 -5.03
CA LYS A 608 32.36 -23.63 -6.28
C LYS A 608 31.30 -24.57 -6.86
N GLY A 609 30.86 -24.28 -8.08
CA GLY A 609 29.85 -25.05 -8.82
C GLY A 609 28.44 -24.55 -8.63
N HIS A 610 28.18 -23.57 -7.74
CA HIS A 610 26.91 -22.88 -7.64
C HIS A 610 26.74 -21.90 -8.82
N LYS A 611 25.53 -21.82 -9.38
CA LYS A 611 25.24 -21.00 -10.57
C LYS A 611 24.21 -19.87 -10.28
N GLY A 612 23.64 -19.85 -9.09
CA GLY A 612 22.67 -18.83 -8.66
C GLY A 612 23.33 -17.65 -7.96
N PRO A 613 22.52 -16.71 -7.46
CA PRO A 613 23.00 -15.61 -6.62
C PRO A 613 23.83 -16.13 -5.45
N SER A 614 24.96 -15.50 -5.21
CA SER A 614 25.96 -15.95 -4.25
C SER A 614 26.36 -14.83 -3.30
N TYR A 615 26.20 -15.07 -2.01
CA TYR A 615 26.46 -14.11 -0.95
C TYR A 615 27.50 -14.63 0.04
N ILE A 616 28.39 -13.74 0.46
CA ILE A 616 29.31 -13.95 1.59
C ILE A 616 28.86 -13.03 2.70
N VAL A 617 28.42 -13.58 3.82
CA VAL A 617 28.15 -12.84 5.06
C VAL A 617 29.37 -13.00 5.95
N LEU A 618 30.19 -11.95 5.98
CA LEU A 618 31.42 -11.91 6.76
C LEU A 618 31.14 -11.29 8.13
N LEU A 619 31.57 -11.97 9.21
CA LEU A 619 31.49 -11.48 10.58
C LEU A 619 32.90 -11.41 11.20
N THR A 620 33.28 -10.24 11.70
CA THR A 620 34.59 -9.97 12.35
C THR A 620 34.44 -8.91 13.45
N ASP A 621 35.30 -8.97 14.44
CA ASP A 621 35.31 -8.07 15.60
C ASP A 621 36.58 -7.19 15.69
N GLY A 622 37.50 -7.27 14.72
CA GLY A 622 38.76 -6.59 14.81
C GLY A 622 39.45 -6.24 13.49
N GLU A 623 40.68 -5.74 13.62
CA GLU A 623 41.56 -5.45 12.50
C GLU A 623 42.26 -6.71 12.00
N TRP A 624 42.46 -6.78 10.67
CA TRP A 624 43.14 -7.89 10.04
C TRP A 624 44.61 -7.56 9.77
N PHE A 625 45.43 -8.57 9.90
CA PHE A 625 46.90 -8.42 9.77
C PHE A 625 47.33 -8.05 8.34
N GLN A 626 46.52 -8.37 7.30
CA GLN A 626 46.77 -8.07 5.89
C GLN A 626 45.54 -7.38 5.26
N PRO A 627 45.19 -6.16 5.66
CA PRO A 627 43.96 -5.53 5.24
C PRO A 627 43.90 -5.24 3.73
N GLU A 628 45.02 -4.82 3.13
CA GLU A 628 45.08 -4.53 1.69
C GLU A 628 44.86 -5.78 0.82
N ARG A 629 45.43 -6.91 1.23
CA ARG A 629 45.23 -8.18 0.57
C ARG A 629 43.78 -8.65 0.71
N ALA A 630 43.18 -8.47 1.86
CA ALA A 630 41.77 -8.80 2.09
C ALA A 630 40.86 -7.98 1.18
N ILE A 631 41.08 -6.67 1.09
CA ILE A 631 40.33 -5.77 0.19
C ILE A 631 40.48 -6.19 -1.27
N TYR A 632 41.70 -6.53 -1.71
CA TYR A 632 41.96 -7.00 -3.08
C TYR A 632 41.17 -8.28 -3.41
N GLU A 633 41.17 -9.29 -2.53
CA GLU A 633 40.45 -10.56 -2.73
C GLU A 633 38.92 -10.36 -2.62
N ALA A 634 38.44 -9.46 -1.76
CA ALA A 634 37.05 -9.08 -1.69
C ALA A 634 36.56 -8.43 -3.02
N GLN A 635 37.34 -7.50 -3.57
CA GLN A 635 37.04 -6.88 -4.88
C GLN A 635 37.01 -7.90 -6.03
N LYS A 636 37.83 -8.93 -5.93
CA LYS A 636 37.83 -10.04 -6.90
C LYS A 636 36.57 -10.89 -6.78
N CYS A 637 36.09 -11.17 -5.56
CA CYS A 637 34.81 -11.83 -5.35
C CYS A 637 33.68 -11.01 -5.96
N ALA A 638 33.67 -9.68 -5.75
CA ALA A 638 32.66 -8.79 -6.35
C ALA A 638 32.69 -8.79 -7.88
N LYS A 639 33.87 -8.87 -8.51
CA LYS A 639 34.01 -9.03 -9.98
C LYS A 639 33.51 -10.38 -10.47
N ASP A 640 33.64 -11.43 -9.67
CA ASP A 640 33.12 -12.77 -9.95
C ASP A 640 31.57 -12.86 -9.71
N GLY A 641 30.88 -11.74 -9.41
CA GLY A 641 29.42 -11.69 -9.17
C GLY A 641 29.01 -12.18 -7.78
N ILE A 642 29.94 -12.30 -6.84
CA ILE A 642 29.67 -12.70 -5.45
C ILE A 642 29.47 -11.45 -4.62
N GLU A 643 28.35 -11.31 -3.95
CA GLU A 643 28.04 -10.17 -3.11
C GLU A 643 28.51 -10.37 -1.67
N ILE A 644 29.20 -9.37 -1.13
CA ILE A 644 29.78 -9.43 0.22
C ILE A 644 29.03 -8.46 1.14
N ILE A 645 28.49 -9.00 2.22
CA ILE A 645 27.89 -8.29 3.33
C ILE A 645 28.88 -8.39 4.50
N ALA A 646 29.49 -7.29 4.89
CA ALA A 646 30.45 -7.24 5.98
C ALA A 646 29.80 -6.76 7.27
N VAL A 647 29.81 -7.57 8.31
CA VAL A 647 29.24 -7.27 9.63
C VAL A 647 30.37 -7.17 10.65
N GLY A 648 30.55 -5.99 11.22
CA GLY A 648 31.50 -5.74 12.29
C GLY A 648 30.81 -5.73 13.65
N ILE A 649 31.52 -6.22 14.65
CA ILE A 649 31.12 -6.17 16.07
C ILE A 649 32.31 -5.64 16.92
N GLY A 650 32.03 -5.13 18.12
CA GLY A 650 33.06 -4.68 19.02
C GLY A 650 33.88 -3.51 18.46
N ASP A 651 35.19 -3.70 18.34
CA ASP A 651 36.15 -2.69 17.90
C ASP A 651 36.42 -2.69 16.39
N ALA A 652 35.56 -3.33 15.58
CA ALA A 652 35.73 -3.41 14.13
C ALA A 652 35.71 -2.03 13.45
N ASP A 653 36.68 -1.75 12.57
CA ASP A 653 36.72 -0.49 11.81
C ASP A 653 35.70 -0.49 10.66
N ILE A 654 34.69 0.37 10.76
CA ILE A 654 33.62 0.51 9.74
C ILE A 654 34.18 0.92 8.37
N ASN A 655 35.29 1.68 8.31
CA ASN A 655 35.89 2.06 7.03
C ASN A 655 36.60 0.88 6.35
N PHE A 656 37.12 -0.04 7.15
CA PHE A 656 37.67 -1.29 6.64
C PHE A 656 36.54 -2.19 6.14
N LEU A 657 35.45 -2.33 6.89
CA LEU A 657 34.27 -3.11 6.49
C LEU A 657 33.67 -2.61 5.17
N LYS A 658 33.55 -1.28 4.98
CA LYS A 658 33.10 -0.67 3.72
C LYS A 658 33.99 -1.03 2.51
N LYS A 659 35.29 -1.21 2.73
CA LYS A 659 36.22 -1.62 1.67
C LYS A 659 36.11 -3.12 1.34
N LEU A 660 35.67 -3.94 2.29
CA LEU A 660 35.43 -5.37 2.12
C LEU A 660 34.07 -5.67 1.48
N ALA A 661 33.06 -4.90 1.84
CA ALA A 661 31.71 -5.05 1.32
C ALA A 661 31.62 -4.69 -0.17
N THR A 662 30.67 -5.26 -0.87
CA THR A 662 30.46 -4.99 -2.31
C THR A 662 30.11 -3.53 -2.56
N CYS A 663 29.45 -2.88 -1.59
CA CYS A 663 29.16 -1.45 -1.57
C CYS A 663 29.05 -0.97 -0.10
N ASP A 664 29.09 0.34 0.12
CA ASP A 664 29.06 0.95 1.44
C ASP A 664 27.87 0.53 2.30
N ASP A 665 26.71 0.32 1.69
CA ASP A 665 25.47 -0.07 2.37
C ASP A 665 25.47 -1.53 2.85
N ASN A 666 26.32 -2.36 2.30
CA ASN A 666 26.53 -3.76 2.73
C ASN A 666 27.54 -3.88 3.88
N ALA A 667 28.09 -2.77 4.37
CA ALA A 667 28.92 -2.72 5.56
C ALA A 667 28.08 -2.35 6.78
N LEU A 668 27.90 -3.29 7.69
CA LEU A 668 27.05 -3.15 8.88
C LEU A 668 27.94 -3.16 10.14
N PHE A 669 27.59 -2.31 11.10
CA PHE A 669 28.12 -2.40 12.44
C PHE A 669 26.98 -2.75 13.41
N ALA A 670 27.18 -3.75 14.24
CA ALA A 670 26.15 -4.21 15.18
C ALA A 670 26.74 -4.41 16.58
N ASP A 671 26.05 -3.90 17.58
CA ASP A 671 26.30 -4.32 18.95
C ASP A 671 25.99 -5.80 19.12
N LEU A 672 26.70 -6.48 20.02
CA LEU A 672 26.47 -7.90 20.32
C LEU A 672 24.99 -8.24 20.60
N SER A 673 24.28 -7.32 21.28
CA SER A 673 22.85 -7.46 21.58
C SER A 673 21.95 -7.33 20.35
N GLN A 674 22.40 -6.67 19.28
CA GLN A 674 21.65 -6.41 18.05
C GLN A 674 22.01 -7.35 16.90
N LEU A 675 23.03 -8.19 17.07
CA LEU A 675 23.56 -9.04 16.01
C LEU A 675 22.49 -9.99 15.43
N SER A 676 21.69 -10.62 16.28
CA SER A 676 20.58 -11.48 15.86
C SER A 676 19.52 -10.74 15.06
N THR A 677 19.24 -9.49 15.43
CA THR A 677 18.32 -8.61 14.70
C THR A 677 18.87 -8.23 13.33
N SER A 678 20.17 -7.95 13.24
CA SER A 678 20.85 -7.64 11.98
C SER A 678 20.82 -8.84 11.02
N PHE A 679 21.07 -10.04 11.51
CA PHE A 679 21.01 -11.27 10.71
C PHE A 679 19.58 -11.62 10.28
N SER A 680 18.56 -11.35 11.12
CA SER A 680 17.16 -11.46 10.73
C SER A 680 16.80 -10.52 9.59
N LYS A 681 17.31 -9.27 9.60
CA LYS A 681 17.14 -8.31 8.51
C LYS A 681 17.84 -8.76 7.23
N ILE A 682 19.07 -9.27 7.33
CA ILE A 682 19.80 -9.83 6.18
C ILE A 682 18.99 -10.98 5.57
N ALA A 683 18.47 -11.89 6.38
CA ALA A 683 17.65 -13.00 5.92
C ALA A 683 16.39 -12.53 5.20
N GLN A 684 15.70 -11.53 5.76
CA GLN A 684 14.52 -10.92 5.17
C GLN A 684 14.82 -10.31 3.80
N VAL A 685 15.86 -9.50 3.72
CA VAL A 685 16.28 -8.84 2.46
C VAL A 685 16.66 -9.86 1.40
N LEU A 686 17.44 -10.88 1.76
CA LEU A 686 17.83 -11.94 0.81
C LEU A 686 16.66 -12.82 0.39
N SER A 687 15.63 -12.98 1.23
CA SER A 687 14.41 -13.72 0.90
C SER A 687 13.48 -12.89 0.01
N GLU A 688 13.45 -11.56 0.21
CA GLU A 688 12.62 -10.62 -0.55
C GLU A 688 13.27 -10.22 -1.88
N SER A 689 14.60 -10.28 -1.98
CA SER A 689 15.38 -9.92 -3.18
C SER A 689 16.44 -10.97 -3.52
N PRO A 690 16.06 -12.15 -4.03
CA PRO A 690 17.02 -13.23 -4.33
C PRO A 690 18.01 -12.90 -5.46
N THR A 691 17.81 -11.80 -6.19
CA THR A 691 18.69 -11.32 -7.26
C THR A 691 19.21 -9.93 -6.91
N GLY A 692 20.36 -9.89 -6.23
CA GLY A 692 21.04 -8.64 -5.88
C GLY A 692 21.39 -7.80 -7.10
N SER A 693 20.59 -6.80 -7.40
CA SER A 693 20.99 -5.51 -7.97
C SER A 693 19.77 -4.59 -8.05
N LEU A 694 19.59 -3.74 -7.08
CA LEU A 694 18.71 -2.60 -7.20
C LEU A 694 19.55 -1.36 -7.47
N SER A 695 19.65 -1.00 -8.74
CA SER A 695 19.94 0.36 -9.12
C SER A 695 18.93 0.72 -10.19
N LEU A 696 18.09 1.71 -9.91
CA LEU A 696 17.57 2.62 -10.94
C LEU A 696 16.80 3.75 -10.25
N ASP A 697 17.48 4.89 -10.10
CA ASP A 697 16.91 6.19 -10.35
C ASP A 697 17.75 6.80 -11.44
N GLU A 698 17.23 6.80 -12.66
CA GLU A 698 17.64 7.72 -13.71
C GLU A 698 16.40 8.46 -14.18
N SER A 699 16.17 9.62 -13.59
CA SER A 699 15.53 10.74 -14.26
C SER A 699 16.51 11.92 -14.13
N ASP A 700 17.30 12.21 -15.12
CA ASP A 700 17.31 13.49 -15.82
C ASP A 700 18.39 13.55 -16.90
N ASP A 701 17.95 14.00 -18.06
CA ASP A 701 18.75 14.46 -19.17
C ASP A 701 19.68 15.64 -18.76
N SER A 702 20.94 15.52 -19.05
CA SER A 702 21.70 16.48 -19.83
C SER A 702 23.20 16.16 -19.80
N MET A 703 23.69 15.82 -20.99
CA MET A 703 25.04 16.05 -21.53
C MET A 703 26.16 16.50 -20.57
N THR A 704 27.19 15.74 -20.42
CA THR A 704 28.57 15.85 -20.85
C THR A 704 29.54 15.06 -19.98
N SER A 705 30.29 14.16 -20.68
CA SER A 705 31.68 13.74 -20.44
C SER A 705 32.19 13.43 -19.02
N ASN A 706 32.37 12.22 -18.70
CA ASN A 706 33.55 11.44 -18.28
C ASN A 706 33.18 10.26 -17.36
N PRO A 707 33.69 9.06 -17.59
CA PRO A 707 33.36 7.89 -16.79
C PRO A 707 34.23 7.83 -15.53
N ARG A 708 33.68 8.13 -14.37
CA ARG A 708 34.29 7.79 -13.09
C ARG A 708 33.21 7.38 -12.10
N HIS A 709 33.26 6.09 -11.70
CA HIS A 709 32.62 5.49 -10.55
C HIS A 709 31.07 5.66 -10.44
N SER A 710 30.33 4.75 -11.04
CA SER A 710 28.95 4.48 -10.61
C SER A 710 28.99 3.82 -9.23
N SER A 711 28.58 4.50 -8.20
CA SER A 711 28.37 3.92 -6.87
C SER A 711 27.17 2.96 -6.95
N ARG A 712 27.43 1.65 -6.87
CA ARG A 712 26.37 0.66 -6.65
C ARG A 712 25.73 0.91 -5.28
N LYS A 713 24.43 1.13 -5.21
CA LYS A 713 23.69 1.15 -3.94
C LYS A 713 23.55 -0.29 -3.43
N GLY A 714 23.82 -0.52 -2.14
CA GLY A 714 23.78 -1.84 -1.55
C GLY A 714 22.38 -2.28 -1.10
N ILE A 715 22.27 -3.55 -0.78
CA ILE A 715 21.04 -4.23 -0.34
C ILE A 715 20.37 -3.50 0.85
N PHE A 716 21.13 -2.76 1.64
CA PHE A 716 20.65 -2.09 2.87
C PHE A 716 20.45 -0.58 2.73
N SER A 717 20.53 0.01 1.53
CA SER A 717 20.29 1.45 1.33
C SER A 717 18.90 1.91 1.79
N PHE A 718 17.95 0.99 1.88
CA PHE A 718 16.57 1.25 2.28
C PHE A 718 16.33 1.32 3.80
N PHE A 719 17.33 0.99 4.62
CA PHE A 719 17.16 0.93 6.09
C PHE A 719 17.82 2.10 6.85
N LYS A 720 18.45 3.04 6.15
CA LYS A 720 19.12 4.20 6.76
C LYS A 720 18.26 5.46 6.83
N SER A 721 16.98 5.43 6.41
CA SER A 721 16.06 6.58 6.51
C SER A 721 14.98 6.35 7.56
#